data_a50461376a0425b33c93d0fb2e7c3c8c
#
_entry.id   a50461376a0425b33c93d0fb2e7c3c8c
#
_cell.length_a   1.000
_cell.length_b   1.000
_cell.length_c   1.000
_cell.angle_alpha   90.00
_cell.angle_beta   90.00
_cell.angle_gamma   90.00
#
_symmetry.space_group_name_H-M   'P 1'
#
loop_
_entity.id
_entity.type
_entity.pdbx_description
1 polymer ?
#
loop_
_entity_poly.entity_id
_entity_poly.type
_entity_poly.pdbx_seq_one_letter_code
_entity_poly.pdbx_strand_id
1 'polypeptide(L)'
;MNCVSGCAASRRTGTKTIRGRRPRRPPVAIASILTLSACLALGRPPQAHAGTGEPPLVTQVLSTFQRAGVRLIYSSQLVPPGLRVRGPVLGSTVPARLHSLLAPLGLAARPLSGGGYVIVRAERARPRAVPPPMTEEPLEQVVVQTSRYRSSPIGGVTAGRRALENSPETHNDAVRALQVIPGTAVAGYTARTHVRGSRDDEILFRYDGVTLNQPYHLKELQSLFSPVDPAAVESVTSWTGIAPIEFGDQIGGVVDIAPRRIRRTTVDLQASEQGASAMAGTVFGAGHGTVFADLRMQNEFAPVGWIETRVGAPTLNDMIVHATWRFDARTSLAAGTLAIDDRRKYFSTENAQNKAVNGGEFYAWLRLEHRFDARLQNVTLLSAEDSHENVDGNVAEPYIVSGQLQEHSWHAVYTLRDELRGAATTRWAWHAGTEATVANLIDDSSGYAAFSAPFTPDLQPNAVSISDENVATHAMTWSAYGSVRWRATRRVVADLGLRRDLRKFSGVRADAQWSVRANLRDRLSSTSTLRLGWGQESQADVFDPRVVAGAIVPPTVRRITQSDLSFERLLPHGWTARAEGYYKNEGTPYSKSTYVFSPFALLPELAVDRIHVLSTRSRMYGVELSLTTDRARPLSGSVSYVWSRALDYIAGDWVPRAWDQPNAVKVDVAWRHGPIRVATSAVWHTGWPYTPLLASSTTWTAPSGVALRFAPLNSARLGNFLSMDARIGWQHRLGRGVLQAFLDVYDLADSHVTCCRSYAVTRSASGTYRLVESRSPWLNLTPILGVRWHY
;
A
#
# COMPACT_ATOMS: atom_id res chain seq x y z
N MET A 1 -56.51 48.85 -30.04
CA MET A 1 -56.69 49.96 -31.08
C MET A 1 -55.30 50.23 -31.61
N ASN A 2 -55.14 49.92 -32.87
CA ASN A 2 -54.20 50.42 -33.87
C ASN A 2 -52.68 50.29 -33.53
N CYS A 3 -51.94 49.36 -34.14
CA CYS A 3 -51.32 49.42 -35.51
C CYS A 3 -50.56 50.72 -35.78
N VAL A 4 -49.25 50.57 -36.01
CA VAL A 4 -48.56 50.86 -37.29
C VAL A 4 -47.11 50.52 -37.26
N SER A 5 -46.72 49.56 -38.07
CA SER A 5 -45.56 49.30 -38.92
C SER A 5 -44.46 50.29 -39.05
N GLY A 6 -43.22 49.85 -39.13
CA GLY A 6 -42.09 50.59 -39.67
C GLY A 6 -40.82 49.85 -39.76
N CYS A 7 -40.46 49.42 -40.91
CA CYS A 7 -39.33 48.67 -41.46
C CYS A 7 -37.93 49.00 -40.94
N ALA A 8 -37.16 47.93 -40.83
CA ALA A 8 -35.86 47.63 -41.42
C ALA A 8 -34.60 48.40 -40.99
N ALA A 9 -33.68 47.70 -40.34
CA ALA A 9 -32.29 47.69 -40.84
C ALA A 9 -31.54 46.54 -40.14
N SER A 10 -31.17 45.59 -40.93
CA SER A 10 -30.30 44.47 -40.62
C SER A 10 -28.90 44.97 -40.20
N ARG A 11 -28.49 44.65 -38.98
CA ARG A 11 -27.08 44.54 -38.68
C ARG A 11 -26.86 43.13 -38.13
N ARG A 12 -26.30 42.29 -38.98
CA ARG A 12 -25.72 41.02 -38.61
C ARG A 12 -24.51 41.28 -37.69
N THR A 13 -24.69 41.12 -36.40
CA THR A 13 -23.54 40.90 -35.49
C THR A 13 -23.28 39.38 -35.50
N GLY A 14 -22.19 39.02 -36.20
CA GLY A 14 -21.70 37.67 -36.22
C GLY A 14 -21.18 37.30 -34.82
N THR A 15 -21.91 36.50 -34.11
CA THR A 15 -21.43 35.78 -32.95
C THR A 15 -20.42 34.76 -33.47
N LYS A 16 -19.14 35.08 -33.31
CA LYS A 16 -18.03 34.11 -33.41
C LYS A 16 -18.18 33.14 -32.25
N THR A 17 -18.77 32.00 -32.50
CA THR A 17 -18.58 30.82 -31.69
C THR A 17 -17.10 30.48 -31.68
N ILE A 18 -16.42 30.80 -30.62
CA ILE A 18 -15.09 30.31 -30.33
C ILE A 18 -15.29 28.85 -30.00
N ARG A 19 -15.12 27.99 -31.01
CA ARG A 19 -14.89 26.54 -30.76
C ARG A 19 -13.58 26.47 -29.98
N GLY A 20 -13.68 26.25 -28.69
CA GLY A 20 -12.58 25.89 -27.83
C GLY A 20 -11.84 24.72 -28.48
N ARG A 21 -10.61 24.97 -28.88
CA ARG A 21 -9.67 23.89 -29.24
C ARG A 21 -9.45 23.08 -27.98
N ARG A 22 -9.99 21.86 -27.94
CA ARG A 22 -9.57 20.86 -26.96
C ARG A 22 -8.03 20.83 -27.00
N PRO A 23 -7.36 20.94 -25.87
CA PRO A 23 -5.92 20.75 -25.83
C PRO A 23 -5.62 19.33 -26.36
N ARG A 24 -4.84 19.26 -27.44
CA ARG A 24 -4.33 18.00 -27.97
C ARG A 24 -3.48 17.39 -26.87
N ARG A 25 -3.90 16.24 -26.38
CA ARG A 25 -3.05 15.37 -25.55
C ARG A 25 -1.70 15.21 -26.25
N PRO A 26 -0.57 15.43 -25.59
CA PRO A 26 0.70 15.02 -26.16
C PRO A 26 0.62 13.52 -26.43
N PRO A 27 1.10 13.00 -27.56
CA PRO A 27 1.11 11.58 -27.82
C PRO A 27 2.02 10.94 -26.76
N VAL A 28 1.44 10.21 -25.84
CA VAL A 28 2.19 9.36 -24.92
C VAL A 28 2.84 8.30 -25.79
N ALA A 29 4.15 8.32 -25.89
CA ALA A 29 4.96 7.34 -26.62
C ALA A 29 4.98 6.00 -25.86
N ILE A 30 3.81 5.44 -25.56
CA ILE A 30 3.64 4.13 -24.92
C ILE A 30 3.41 3.02 -25.97
N ALA A 31 3.14 3.38 -27.23
CA ALA A 31 2.92 2.39 -28.29
C ALA A 31 4.16 1.56 -28.67
N SER A 32 5.35 1.89 -28.17
CA SER A 32 6.59 1.18 -28.55
C SER A 32 7.03 0.07 -27.58
N ILE A 33 6.35 -0.14 -26.46
CA ILE A 33 6.74 -1.19 -25.49
C ILE A 33 5.97 -2.50 -25.72
N LEU A 34 4.86 -2.47 -26.45
CA LEU A 34 4.04 -3.67 -26.70
C LEU A 34 4.50 -4.53 -27.89
N THR A 35 5.48 -4.07 -28.67
CA THR A 35 6.01 -4.85 -29.81
C THR A 35 7.21 -5.74 -29.51
N LEU A 36 7.69 -5.79 -28.26
CA LEU A 36 8.84 -6.65 -27.90
C LEU A 36 8.45 -8.05 -27.39
N SER A 37 7.18 -8.40 -27.35
CA SER A 37 6.69 -9.68 -26.82
C SER A 37 6.43 -10.76 -27.90
N ALA A 38 6.69 -10.49 -29.17
CA ALA A 38 6.30 -11.41 -30.25
C ALA A 38 7.46 -12.12 -30.99
N CYS A 39 8.71 -11.99 -30.58
CA CYS A 39 9.85 -12.58 -31.29
C CYS A 39 10.73 -13.51 -30.45
N LEU A 40 10.17 -14.43 -29.68
CA LEU A 40 10.88 -15.54 -29.04
C LEU A 40 10.17 -16.85 -29.32
N ALA A 41 10.07 -17.19 -30.62
CA ALA A 41 9.72 -18.54 -31.05
C ALA A 41 10.83 -19.06 -31.98
N LEU A 42 11.50 -20.10 -31.48
CA LEU A 42 12.11 -21.17 -32.22
C LEU A 42 13.44 -20.89 -33.01
N GLY A 43 14.52 -21.02 -32.27
CA GLY A 43 15.78 -21.49 -32.83
C GLY A 43 16.18 -22.82 -32.19
N ARG A 44 15.88 -23.95 -32.84
CA ARG A 44 16.45 -25.23 -32.45
C ARG A 44 17.93 -25.24 -32.86
N PRO A 45 18.87 -25.66 -31.99
CA PRO A 45 20.23 -25.95 -32.42
C PRO A 45 20.26 -27.27 -33.23
N PRO A 46 21.20 -27.44 -34.19
CA PRO A 46 21.29 -28.63 -35.00
C PRO A 46 21.68 -29.86 -34.14
N GLN A 47 20.95 -30.94 -34.33
CA GLN A 47 21.27 -32.24 -33.75
C GLN A 47 22.56 -32.77 -34.35
N ALA A 48 23.60 -32.91 -33.55
CA ALA A 48 24.75 -33.70 -33.87
C ALA A 48 24.34 -35.18 -33.84
N HIS A 49 24.55 -35.90 -34.93
CA HIS A 49 24.35 -37.36 -35.05
C HIS A 49 25.24 -38.05 -34.01
N ALA A 50 24.66 -38.62 -32.98
CA ALA A 50 25.32 -39.54 -32.07
C ALA A 50 25.35 -40.91 -32.75
N GLY A 51 26.56 -41.40 -33.03
CA GLY A 51 26.79 -42.78 -33.48
C GLY A 51 26.29 -43.78 -32.43
N THR A 52 25.56 -44.79 -32.90
CA THR A 52 25.03 -45.90 -32.12
C THR A 52 26.15 -46.87 -31.71
N GLY A 53 26.94 -46.49 -30.70
CA GLY A 53 27.90 -47.37 -30.04
C GLY A 53 27.67 -47.33 -28.53
N GLU A 54 27.63 -48.50 -27.88
CA GLU A 54 27.57 -48.54 -26.41
C GLU A 54 28.74 -47.75 -25.79
N PRO A 55 28.48 -46.89 -24.75
CA PRO A 55 29.55 -46.11 -24.10
C PRO A 55 30.66 -46.99 -23.58
N PRO A 56 31.95 -46.68 -23.80
CA PRO A 56 33.08 -47.50 -23.35
C PRO A 56 33.10 -47.67 -21.83
N LEU A 57 33.74 -48.76 -21.39
CA LEU A 57 33.91 -48.99 -19.95
C LEU A 57 34.92 -47.98 -19.36
N VAL A 58 34.67 -47.50 -18.16
CA VAL A 58 35.57 -46.57 -17.46
C VAL A 58 36.97 -47.21 -17.30
N THR A 59 37.05 -48.51 -17.02
CA THR A 59 38.29 -49.26 -16.89
C THR A 59 39.09 -49.28 -18.20
N GLN A 60 38.42 -49.37 -19.37
CA GLN A 60 39.09 -49.27 -20.68
C GLN A 60 39.67 -47.90 -20.91
N VAL A 61 38.95 -46.84 -20.56
CA VAL A 61 39.45 -45.44 -20.67
C VAL A 61 40.60 -45.19 -19.67
N LEU A 62 40.51 -45.66 -18.45
CA LEU A 62 41.58 -45.54 -17.47
C LEU A 62 42.85 -46.29 -17.93
N SER A 63 42.70 -47.45 -18.55
CA SER A 63 43.84 -48.18 -19.08
C SER A 63 44.55 -47.45 -20.25
N THR A 64 43.91 -46.61 -20.98
CA THR A 64 44.58 -45.74 -21.98
C THR A 64 45.50 -44.71 -21.33
N PHE A 65 45.08 -44.16 -20.17
CA PHE A 65 45.94 -43.23 -19.38
C PHE A 65 47.13 -43.97 -18.80
N GLN A 66 46.94 -45.21 -18.29
CA GLN A 66 48.03 -46.02 -17.79
C GLN A 66 49.02 -46.39 -18.89
N ARG A 67 48.57 -46.75 -20.06
CA ARG A 67 49.41 -46.98 -21.24
C ARG A 67 50.18 -45.77 -21.72
N ALA A 68 49.59 -44.55 -21.46
CA ALA A 68 50.26 -43.27 -21.73
C ALA A 68 51.21 -42.85 -20.58
N GLY A 69 51.56 -43.73 -19.66
CA GLY A 69 52.52 -43.47 -18.58
C GLY A 69 51.93 -42.79 -17.34
N VAL A 70 50.63 -42.64 -17.23
CA VAL A 70 49.99 -42.04 -16.05
C VAL A 70 49.78 -43.13 -14.98
N ARG A 71 50.40 -43.00 -13.82
CA ARG A 71 50.17 -43.95 -12.69
C ARG A 71 48.76 -43.65 -12.09
N LEU A 72 47.88 -44.66 -12.16
CA LEU A 72 46.53 -44.58 -11.61
C LEU A 72 46.32 -45.72 -10.59
N ILE A 73 45.86 -45.37 -9.42
CA ILE A 73 45.48 -46.30 -8.37
C ILE A 73 43.97 -46.16 -8.11
N TYR A 74 43.22 -47.28 -8.21
CA TYR A 74 41.79 -47.28 -7.89
C TYR A 74 41.36 -48.67 -7.38
N SER A 75 40.30 -48.68 -6.57
CA SER A 75 39.68 -49.90 -6.10
C SER A 75 38.59 -50.37 -7.05
N SER A 76 38.47 -51.70 -7.24
CA SER A 76 37.34 -52.28 -7.95
C SER A 76 35.96 -52.02 -7.33
N GLN A 77 35.91 -51.65 -6.05
CA GLN A 77 34.69 -51.19 -5.41
C GLN A 77 34.26 -49.80 -5.87
N LEU A 78 35.20 -48.91 -6.25
CA LEU A 78 34.93 -47.57 -6.77
C LEU A 78 34.73 -47.55 -8.30
N VAL A 79 35.47 -48.38 -9.00
CA VAL A 79 35.43 -48.55 -10.44
C VAL A 79 35.17 -50.02 -10.76
N PRO A 80 33.91 -50.49 -10.60
CA PRO A 80 33.56 -51.86 -10.91
C PRO A 80 33.75 -52.15 -12.44
N PRO A 81 34.05 -53.40 -12.86
CA PRO A 81 34.35 -53.80 -14.23
C PRO A 81 33.26 -53.38 -15.24
N GLY A 82 32.03 -53.29 -14.84
CA GLY A 82 30.90 -52.91 -15.71
C GLY A 82 30.56 -51.41 -15.71
N LEU A 83 31.34 -50.56 -15.04
CA LEU A 83 31.06 -49.13 -14.99
C LEU A 83 31.32 -48.47 -16.33
N ARG A 84 30.30 -47.82 -16.92
CA ARG A 84 30.37 -47.13 -18.22
C ARG A 84 30.58 -45.63 -18.08
N VAL A 85 31.25 -45.03 -19.09
CA VAL A 85 31.50 -43.60 -19.16
C VAL A 85 30.17 -42.86 -19.35
N ARG A 86 29.94 -41.79 -18.59
CA ARG A 86 28.76 -40.94 -18.69
C ARG A 86 29.13 -39.57 -19.29
N GLY A 87 29.21 -39.47 -20.58
CA GLY A 87 29.51 -38.24 -21.31
C GLY A 87 30.89 -38.19 -21.94
N PRO A 88 31.19 -37.18 -22.77
CA PRO A 88 32.47 -37.07 -23.49
C PRO A 88 33.62 -36.76 -22.53
N VAL A 89 34.77 -37.40 -22.75
CA VAL A 89 36.00 -37.13 -22.00
C VAL A 89 36.73 -35.95 -22.64
N LEU A 90 36.54 -34.77 -22.07
CA LEU A 90 37.05 -33.49 -22.59
C LEU A 90 38.21 -32.97 -21.70
N GLY A 91 39.11 -32.20 -22.31
CA GLY A 91 40.20 -31.52 -21.62
C GLY A 91 41.55 -31.65 -22.37
N SER A 92 42.39 -30.62 -22.26
CA SER A 92 43.72 -30.54 -22.86
C SER A 92 44.83 -31.13 -21.98
N THR A 93 44.55 -31.35 -20.68
CA THR A 93 45.53 -31.89 -19.72
C THR A 93 45.03 -33.18 -19.08
N VAL A 94 45.95 -34.04 -18.59
CA VAL A 94 45.59 -35.28 -17.89
C VAL A 94 44.63 -35.06 -16.74
N PRO A 95 44.84 -34.06 -15.82
CA PRO A 95 43.88 -33.78 -14.74
C PRO A 95 42.49 -33.41 -15.26
N ALA A 96 42.42 -32.56 -16.29
CA ALA A 96 41.12 -32.10 -16.85
C ALA A 96 40.34 -33.27 -17.48
N ARG A 97 41.03 -34.16 -18.20
CA ARG A 97 40.43 -35.36 -18.80
C ARG A 97 39.99 -36.38 -17.76
N LEU A 98 40.79 -36.59 -16.69
CA LEU A 98 40.36 -37.42 -15.56
C LEU A 98 39.20 -36.84 -14.81
N HIS A 99 39.16 -35.52 -14.66
CA HIS A 99 38.02 -34.83 -14.03
C HIS A 99 36.74 -35.03 -14.88
N SER A 100 36.80 -34.78 -16.18
CA SER A 100 35.62 -34.93 -17.06
C SER A 100 35.10 -36.37 -17.14
N LEU A 101 36.00 -37.36 -17.02
CA LEU A 101 35.65 -38.77 -16.96
C LEU A 101 34.97 -39.16 -15.64
N LEU A 102 35.51 -38.68 -14.50
CA LEU A 102 35.18 -39.19 -13.17
C LEU A 102 34.08 -38.41 -12.46
N ALA A 103 33.97 -37.09 -12.70
CA ALA A 103 33.01 -36.23 -12.05
C ALA A 103 31.54 -36.66 -12.28
N PRO A 104 31.09 -37.05 -13.48
CA PRO A 104 29.72 -37.53 -13.71
C PRO A 104 29.39 -38.84 -12.98
N LEU A 105 30.43 -39.54 -12.48
CA LEU A 105 30.32 -40.78 -11.73
C LEU A 105 30.42 -40.60 -10.20
N GLY A 106 30.55 -39.36 -9.74
CA GLY A 106 30.76 -39.05 -8.34
C GLY A 106 32.15 -39.45 -7.80
N LEU A 107 33.15 -39.54 -8.74
CA LEU A 107 34.51 -39.85 -8.42
C LEU A 107 35.46 -38.71 -8.75
N ALA A 108 36.60 -38.66 -8.07
CA ALA A 108 37.63 -37.66 -8.28
C ALA A 108 39.04 -38.27 -8.32
N ALA A 109 39.94 -37.71 -9.17
CA ALA A 109 41.35 -38.06 -9.15
C ALA A 109 42.13 -37.12 -8.24
N ARG A 110 42.79 -37.61 -7.19
CA ARG A 110 43.66 -36.81 -6.32
C ARG A 110 45.12 -37.10 -6.70
N PRO A 111 45.97 -36.09 -6.85
CA PRO A 111 47.40 -36.29 -7.14
C PRO A 111 48.11 -36.91 -5.92
N LEU A 112 49.09 -37.76 -6.19
CA LEU A 112 49.95 -38.42 -5.19
C LEU A 112 51.26 -37.67 -5.12
N SER A 113 51.88 -37.55 -3.97
CA SER A 113 53.19 -36.90 -3.69
C SER A 113 54.35 -37.56 -4.44
N GLY A 114 54.23 -38.82 -4.89
CA GLY A 114 55.16 -39.55 -5.71
C GLY A 114 54.87 -39.60 -7.21
N GLY A 115 53.97 -38.76 -7.71
CA GLY A 115 53.51 -38.74 -9.10
C GLY A 115 52.39 -39.77 -9.38
N GLY A 116 51.42 -39.39 -10.25
CA GLY A 116 50.21 -40.17 -10.52
C GLY A 116 48.97 -39.70 -9.74
N TYR A 117 47.88 -40.50 -9.83
CA TYR A 117 46.59 -40.12 -9.26
C TYR A 117 45.93 -41.33 -8.57
N VAL A 118 45.27 -41.07 -7.44
CA VAL A 118 44.38 -42.04 -6.80
C VAL A 118 42.95 -41.64 -7.08
N ILE A 119 42.12 -42.60 -7.50
CA ILE A 119 40.69 -42.36 -7.69
C ILE A 119 39.95 -42.59 -6.38
N VAL A 120 39.25 -41.57 -5.93
CA VAL A 120 38.48 -41.58 -4.67
C VAL A 120 37.04 -41.16 -4.92
N ARG A 121 36.12 -41.44 -3.98
CA ARG A 121 34.81 -40.81 -4.05
C ARG A 121 35.00 -39.30 -4.02
N ALA A 122 34.34 -38.56 -4.93
CA ALA A 122 34.25 -37.13 -4.83
C ALA A 122 33.52 -36.84 -3.49
N GLU A 123 34.23 -36.24 -2.54
CA GLU A 123 33.56 -35.59 -1.44
C GLU A 123 32.53 -34.66 -2.06
N ARG A 124 31.26 -34.83 -1.76
CA ARG A 124 30.27 -33.82 -2.08
C ARG A 124 30.83 -32.55 -1.46
N ALA A 125 31.36 -31.66 -2.30
CA ALA A 125 31.71 -30.32 -1.87
C ALA A 125 30.46 -29.80 -1.14
N ARG A 126 30.55 -29.58 0.16
CA ARG A 126 29.56 -28.73 0.83
C ARG A 126 29.52 -27.51 -0.06
N PRO A 127 28.36 -27.08 -0.54
CA PRO A 127 28.29 -25.88 -1.35
C PRO A 127 29.07 -24.84 -0.56
N ARG A 128 30.16 -24.35 -1.12
CA ARG A 128 30.86 -23.18 -0.59
C ARG A 128 29.75 -22.16 -0.51
N ALA A 129 29.35 -21.80 0.71
CA ALA A 129 28.26 -20.89 0.92
C ALA A 129 28.58 -19.67 0.04
N VAL A 130 27.84 -19.53 -1.05
CA VAL A 130 27.76 -18.26 -1.78
C VAL A 130 27.34 -17.30 -0.70
N PRO A 131 28.12 -16.23 -0.41
CA PRO A 131 27.68 -15.25 0.59
C PRO A 131 26.23 -14.92 0.23
N PRO A 132 25.29 -15.00 1.19
CA PRO A 132 23.92 -14.68 0.88
C PRO A 132 23.91 -13.30 0.23
N PRO A 133 23.03 -13.06 -0.76
CA PRO A 133 22.87 -11.72 -1.31
C PRO A 133 22.68 -10.79 -0.12
N MET A 134 23.37 -9.66 -0.13
CA MET A 134 23.17 -8.61 0.86
C MET A 134 21.70 -8.13 0.74
N THR A 135 20.81 -8.88 1.34
CA THR A 135 19.55 -8.34 1.83
C THR A 135 19.92 -7.28 2.85
N GLU A 136 19.16 -6.24 2.94
CA GLU A 136 19.33 -4.99 3.70
C GLU A 136 19.93 -5.05 5.12
N GLU A 137 20.59 -6.15 5.50
CA GLU A 137 21.22 -6.36 6.79
C GLU A 137 22.58 -7.04 6.73
N PRO A 138 23.67 -6.31 6.43
CA PRO A 138 24.98 -6.76 6.92
C PRO A 138 25.24 -6.36 8.37
N LEU A 139 24.35 -5.61 9.01
CA LEU A 139 24.70 -4.98 10.31
C LEU A 139 23.96 -5.53 11.51
N GLU A 140 23.17 -6.54 11.42
CA GLU A 140 22.61 -7.35 12.52
C GLU A 140 21.24 -7.92 12.17
N GLN A 141 21.27 -9.17 11.77
CA GLN A 141 20.14 -10.04 12.11
C GLN A 141 20.19 -10.31 13.62
N VAL A 142 19.66 -9.46 14.45
CA VAL A 142 19.00 -9.94 15.64
C VAL A 142 17.63 -10.40 15.18
N VAL A 143 17.64 -11.59 14.67
CA VAL A 143 16.45 -12.28 14.26
C VAL A 143 15.69 -12.66 15.50
N VAL A 144 14.84 -11.76 15.96
CA VAL A 144 13.66 -12.19 16.71
C VAL A 144 12.67 -12.69 15.66
N GLN A 145 12.86 -13.89 15.19
CA GLN A 145 12.06 -14.51 14.12
C GLN A 145 10.77 -15.10 14.64
N THR A 146 10.05 -14.45 15.51
CA THR A 146 9.04 -15.20 16.22
C THR A 146 7.65 -14.60 16.27
N SER A 147 7.39 -13.44 15.71
CA SER A 147 6.03 -12.88 15.70
C SER A 147 5.43 -12.82 14.30
N ARG A 148 4.10 -12.79 14.22
CA ARG A 148 3.33 -12.54 12.99
C ARG A 148 3.75 -11.22 12.34
N TYR A 149 4.17 -10.27 13.14
CA TYR A 149 4.71 -8.99 12.77
C TYR A 149 6.16 -8.89 13.25
N ARG A 150 7.07 -8.61 12.30
CA ARG A 150 8.50 -8.42 12.62
C ARG A 150 8.74 -6.94 12.89
N SER A 151 9.38 -6.59 13.99
CA SER A 151 9.87 -5.24 14.18
C SER A 151 11.19 -5.03 13.43
N SER A 152 11.26 -3.97 12.64
CA SER A 152 12.49 -3.50 12.01
C SER A 152 13.45 -2.94 13.07
N PRO A 153 14.77 -2.95 12.83
CA PRO A 153 15.74 -2.26 13.68
C PRO A 153 15.44 -0.77 13.93
N ILE A 154 14.72 -0.13 13.01
CA ILE A 154 14.34 1.29 13.04
C ILE A 154 12.87 1.49 13.42
N GLY A 155 12.21 0.52 14.01
CA GLY A 155 10.86 0.70 14.56
C GLY A 155 9.69 0.32 13.64
N GLY A 156 9.92 -0.08 12.38
CA GLY A 156 8.84 -0.55 11.50
C GLY A 156 8.31 -1.93 11.87
N VAL A 157 7.06 -2.21 11.53
CA VAL A 157 6.38 -3.50 11.74
C VAL A 157 6.11 -4.14 10.37
N THR A 158 6.57 -5.36 10.16
CA THR A 158 6.40 -6.07 8.87
C THR A 158 5.43 -7.23 9.02
N ALA A 159 4.36 -7.22 8.22
CA ALA A 159 3.46 -8.34 8.00
C ALA A 159 3.91 -9.11 6.75
N GLY A 160 4.25 -10.38 6.91
CA GLY A 160 4.63 -11.23 5.77
C GLY A 160 3.39 -11.84 5.09
N ARG A 161 3.55 -12.33 3.86
CA ARG A 161 2.50 -12.87 2.98
C ARG A 161 1.51 -13.81 3.69
N ARG A 162 2.01 -14.78 4.48
CA ARG A 162 1.12 -15.70 5.21
C ARG A 162 0.20 -14.99 6.22
N ALA A 163 0.61 -13.82 6.73
CA ALA A 163 -0.24 -13.01 7.59
C ALA A 163 -1.36 -12.38 6.79
N LEU A 164 -1.00 -11.80 5.68
CA LEU A 164 -1.93 -11.14 4.78
C LEU A 164 -3.00 -12.10 4.25
N GLU A 165 -2.58 -13.32 3.85
CA GLU A 165 -3.49 -14.33 3.25
C GLU A 165 -4.44 -15.03 4.22
N ASN A 166 -4.15 -15.03 5.52
CA ASN A 166 -4.90 -15.84 6.48
C ASN A 166 -5.50 -15.04 7.65
N SER A 167 -5.43 -13.76 7.61
CA SER A 167 -6.03 -12.89 8.62
C SER A 167 -7.45 -12.50 8.20
N PRO A 168 -8.45 -12.64 9.06
CA PRO A 168 -9.82 -12.24 8.73
C PRO A 168 -9.90 -10.75 8.44
N GLU A 169 -9.17 -9.93 9.16
CA GLU A 169 -9.16 -8.47 9.02
C GLU A 169 -8.64 -7.96 7.67
N THR A 170 -7.88 -8.77 6.93
CA THR A 170 -7.40 -8.35 5.61
C THR A 170 -8.50 -8.30 4.57
N HIS A 171 -9.55 -9.10 4.72
CA HIS A 171 -10.66 -9.16 3.77
C HIS A 171 -10.17 -9.26 2.31
N ASN A 172 -9.09 -10.01 2.09
CA ASN A 172 -8.41 -10.13 0.80
C ASN A 172 -7.80 -8.80 0.27
N ASP A 173 -7.34 -7.94 1.17
CA ASP A 173 -6.73 -6.65 0.88
C ASP A 173 -5.44 -6.48 1.70
N ALA A 174 -4.32 -6.16 1.04
CA ALA A 174 -3.02 -6.07 1.71
C ALA A 174 -2.90 -4.84 2.63
N VAL A 175 -3.55 -3.72 2.30
CA VAL A 175 -3.51 -2.48 3.08
C VAL A 175 -4.34 -2.60 4.35
N ARG A 176 -5.44 -3.33 4.32
CA ARG A 176 -6.26 -3.57 5.52
C ARG A 176 -5.54 -4.31 6.63
N ALA A 177 -4.44 -5.00 6.34
CA ALA A 177 -3.57 -5.59 7.37
C ALA A 177 -3.01 -4.54 8.36
N LEU A 178 -3.05 -3.26 8.04
CA LEU A 178 -2.67 -2.17 8.96
C LEU A 178 -3.65 -2.03 10.14
N GLN A 179 -4.88 -2.48 10.01
CA GLN A 179 -5.92 -2.28 11.00
C GLN A 179 -5.60 -2.89 12.36
N VAL A 180 -4.84 -3.97 12.40
CA VAL A 180 -4.43 -4.63 13.66
C VAL A 180 -3.12 -4.12 14.23
N ILE A 181 -2.43 -3.22 13.53
CA ILE A 181 -1.18 -2.62 14.03
C ILE A 181 -1.53 -1.61 15.15
N PRO A 182 -0.82 -1.61 16.29
CA PRO A 182 -0.96 -0.56 17.29
C PRO A 182 -0.73 0.83 16.69
N GLY A 183 -1.42 1.85 17.19
CA GLY A 183 -1.31 3.23 16.71
C GLY A 183 -2.08 3.54 15.44
N THR A 184 -2.80 2.57 14.86
CA THR A 184 -3.71 2.82 13.75
C THR A 184 -5.15 2.98 14.24
N ALA A 185 -5.89 3.90 13.63
CA ALA A 185 -7.32 4.11 13.86
C ALA A 185 -8.07 3.87 12.55
N VAL A 186 -9.13 3.09 12.61
CA VAL A 186 -9.96 2.71 11.47
C VAL A 186 -11.42 2.75 11.87
N ALA A 187 -12.28 3.26 11.01
CA ALA A 187 -13.71 3.31 11.22
C ALA A 187 -14.40 2.17 10.47
N GLY A 188 -14.48 1.01 11.08
CA GLY A 188 -15.25 -0.08 10.54
C GLY A 188 -14.67 -0.65 9.22
N TYR A 189 -15.53 -0.87 8.24
CA TYR A 189 -15.18 -1.55 6.98
C TYR A 189 -14.56 -0.58 5.96
N THR A 190 -13.26 -0.30 6.09
CA THR A 190 -12.50 0.62 5.22
C THR A 190 -11.06 0.17 5.09
N ALA A 191 -10.40 0.45 3.97
CA ALA A 191 -8.94 0.35 3.83
C ALA A 191 -8.23 1.64 4.31
N ARG A 192 -8.98 2.74 4.45
CA ARG A 192 -8.47 4.03 4.91
C ARG A 192 -8.06 3.93 6.37
N THR A 193 -6.83 4.28 6.66
CA THR A 193 -6.22 4.12 7.98
C THR A 193 -5.65 5.45 8.45
N HIS A 194 -5.88 5.80 9.70
CA HIS A 194 -5.24 6.93 10.37
C HIS A 194 -4.12 6.42 11.27
N VAL A 195 -2.92 6.97 11.14
CA VAL A 195 -1.75 6.55 11.91
C VAL A 195 -1.43 7.58 12.98
N ARG A 196 -1.52 7.18 14.26
CA ARG A 196 -1.23 8.05 15.42
C ARG A 196 -1.92 9.41 15.32
N GLY A 197 -3.19 9.40 14.94
CA GLY A 197 -4.01 10.60 14.81
C GLY A 197 -3.78 11.42 13.55
N SER A 198 -2.89 11.02 12.65
CA SER A 198 -2.70 11.65 11.34
C SER A 198 -3.90 11.40 10.43
N ARG A 199 -4.01 12.19 9.36
CA ARG A 199 -4.97 11.96 8.29
C ARG A 199 -4.51 10.78 7.42
N ASP A 200 -5.41 10.21 6.67
CA ASP A 200 -5.15 9.13 5.72
C ASP A 200 -4.29 9.58 4.53
N ASP A 201 -4.48 10.81 4.04
CA ASP A 201 -3.67 11.45 2.98
C ASP A 201 -2.26 11.88 3.46
N GLU A 202 -1.97 11.77 4.74
CA GLU A 202 -0.64 12.01 5.32
C GLU A 202 0.26 10.77 5.32
N ILE A 203 -0.28 9.60 4.91
CA ILE A 203 0.44 8.34 4.88
C ILE A 203 1.03 8.12 3.49
N LEU A 204 2.33 7.82 3.45
CA LEU A 204 3.02 7.45 2.22
C LEU A 204 2.84 5.95 1.96
N PHE A 205 2.28 5.60 0.82
CA PHE A 205 2.22 4.23 0.32
C PHE A 205 3.26 4.03 -0.78
N ARG A 206 4.01 2.92 -0.71
CA ARG A 206 4.92 2.49 -1.78
C ARG A 206 4.69 1.02 -2.13
N TYR A 207 4.72 0.70 -3.42
CA TYR A 207 4.77 -0.67 -3.93
C TYR A 207 6.03 -0.82 -4.80
N ASP A 208 6.92 -1.76 -4.46
CA ASP A 208 8.26 -1.92 -5.10
C ASP A 208 9.08 -0.62 -5.17
N GLY A 209 8.85 0.28 -4.21
CA GLY A 209 9.47 1.60 -4.14
C GLY A 209 8.74 2.71 -4.89
N VAL A 210 7.74 2.41 -5.72
CA VAL A 210 6.89 3.40 -6.40
C VAL A 210 5.89 3.99 -5.42
N THR A 211 5.77 5.29 -5.37
CA THR A 211 4.73 5.97 -4.59
C THR A 211 3.37 5.73 -5.24
N LEU A 212 2.40 5.28 -4.45
CA LEU A 212 1.00 5.16 -4.85
C LEU A 212 0.21 6.29 -4.22
N ASN A 213 -0.43 7.10 -5.05
CA ASN A 213 -1.22 8.23 -4.59
C ASN A 213 -2.65 7.78 -4.31
N GLN A 214 -3.09 7.88 -3.04
CA GLN A 214 -4.42 7.45 -2.61
C GLN A 214 -4.83 6.06 -3.16
N PRO A 215 -4.10 4.98 -2.82
CA PRO A 215 -4.31 3.65 -3.41
C PRO A 215 -5.58 3.00 -2.88
N TYR A 216 -6.73 3.52 -3.28
CA TYR A 216 -8.04 3.06 -2.83
C TYR A 216 -9.06 3.03 -3.94
N HIS A 217 -9.92 2.03 -3.89
CA HIS A 217 -11.20 2.01 -4.59
C HIS A 217 -12.29 2.68 -3.76
N LEU A 218 -13.35 3.10 -4.41
CA LEU A 218 -14.53 3.69 -3.75
C LEU A 218 -14.13 4.85 -2.83
N LYS A 219 -13.30 5.77 -3.33
CA LYS A 219 -12.77 6.91 -2.56
C LYS A 219 -13.88 7.75 -1.95
N GLU A 220 -15.04 7.84 -2.59
CA GLU A 220 -16.24 8.55 -2.11
C GLU A 220 -17.01 7.77 -1.03
N LEU A 221 -16.81 6.46 -0.95
CA LEU A 221 -17.41 5.57 0.04
C LEU A 221 -16.37 5.02 1.00
N GLN A 222 -15.68 5.91 1.70
CA GLN A 222 -14.71 5.56 2.74
C GLN A 222 -13.55 4.67 2.27
N SER A 223 -13.25 4.64 0.95
CA SER A 223 -12.11 3.88 0.42
C SER A 223 -12.11 2.43 0.93
N LEU A 224 -13.14 1.68 0.62
CA LEU A 224 -13.39 0.35 1.21
C LEU A 224 -12.27 -0.66 0.94
N PHE A 225 -11.56 -0.51 -0.18
CA PHE A 225 -10.55 -1.45 -0.65
C PHE A 225 -9.34 -0.74 -1.22
N SER A 226 -8.19 -1.43 -1.18
CA SER A 226 -6.99 -1.03 -1.92
C SER A 226 -6.83 -1.83 -3.20
N PRO A 227 -6.09 -1.33 -4.21
CA PRO A 227 -5.82 -2.06 -5.45
C PRO A 227 -4.73 -3.13 -5.29
N VAL A 228 -4.36 -3.50 -4.07
CA VAL A 228 -3.24 -4.42 -3.82
C VAL A 228 -3.72 -5.75 -3.29
N ASP A 229 -3.79 -6.76 -4.18
CA ASP A 229 -4.10 -8.14 -3.80
C ASP A 229 -2.97 -8.74 -2.93
N PRO A 230 -3.27 -9.35 -1.77
CA PRO A 230 -2.30 -10.11 -0.99
C PRO A 230 -1.56 -11.19 -1.77
N ALA A 231 -2.15 -11.72 -2.85
CA ALA A 231 -1.50 -12.68 -3.73
C ALA A 231 -0.29 -12.11 -4.46
N ALA A 232 -0.27 -10.81 -4.77
CA ALA A 232 0.83 -10.10 -5.42
C ALA A 232 1.89 -9.58 -4.44
N VAL A 233 1.75 -9.82 -3.12
CA VAL A 233 2.57 -9.22 -2.05
C VAL A 233 3.43 -10.26 -1.34
N GLU A 234 4.70 -9.96 -1.10
CA GLU A 234 5.59 -10.71 -0.20
C GLU A 234 5.47 -10.24 1.24
N SER A 235 5.41 -8.92 1.45
CA SER A 235 5.27 -8.30 2.78
C SER A 235 4.81 -6.85 2.69
N VAL A 236 4.17 -6.41 3.77
CA VAL A 236 3.85 -5.01 4.04
C VAL A 236 4.62 -4.57 5.27
N THR A 237 5.41 -3.52 5.15
CA THR A 237 6.14 -2.92 6.27
C THR A 237 5.55 -1.55 6.56
N SER A 238 5.16 -1.31 7.81
CA SER A 238 4.59 -0.05 8.25
C SER A 238 5.46 0.61 9.30
N TRP A 239 5.70 1.90 9.16
CA TRP A 239 6.28 2.76 10.17
C TRP A 239 5.21 3.72 10.69
N THR A 240 4.79 3.54 11.93
CA THR A 240 3.87 4.45 12.62
C THR A 240 4.62 5.57 13.35
N GLY A 241 5.91 5.40 13.57
CA GLY A 241 6.87 6.35 14.13
C GLY A 241 7.81 6.91 13.08
N ILE A 242 9.03 7.26 13.53
CA ILE A 242 10.07 7.84 12.67
C ILE A 242 10.51 6.82 11.61
N ALA A 243 10.15 7.06 10.36
CA ALA A 243 10.55 6.25 9.22
C ALA A 243 11.99 6.58 8.76
N PRO A 244 12.64 5.71 7.98
CA PRO A 244 13.90 6.02 7.31
C PRO A 244 13.85 7.31 6.47
N ILE A 245 15.01 7.97 6.29
CA ILE A 245 15.07 9.31 5.68
C ILE A 245 14.69 9.34 4.18
N GLU A 246 14.79 8.21 3.49
CA GLU A 246 14.38 8.06 2.09
C GLU A 246 12.87 8.21 1.87
N PHE A 247 12.09 8.06 2.91
CA PHE A 247 10.65 8.29 2.87
C PHE A 247 10.36 9.75 3.20
N GLY A 248 10.31 10.59 2.19
CA GLY A 248 9.95 12.01 2.29
C GLY A 248 8.51 12.28 1.94
N ASP A 249 8.13 13.54 2.01
CA ASP A 249 6.82 14.08 1.65
C ASP A 249 5.64 13.35 2.33
N GLN A 250 5.79 13.12 3.64
CA GLN A 250 4.79 12.50 4.50
C GLN A 250 4.95 12.99 5.94
N ILE A 251 3.88 13.05 6.69
CA ILE A 251 3.83 13.42 8.11
C ILE A 251 2.99 12.45 8.96
N GLY A 252 2.34 11.48 8.33
CA GLY A 252 1.47 10.51 8.96
C GLY A 252 2.17 9.22 9.34
N GLY A 253 2.76 8.59 8.37
CA GLY A 253 3.42 7.31 8.49
C GLY A 253 3.80 6.76 7.11
N VAL A 254 4.41 5.58 7.07
CA VAL A 254 4.85 4.95 5.82
C VAL A 254 4.34 3.52 5.75
N VAL A 255 3.89 3.12 4.58
CA VAL A 255 3.51 1.75 4.23
C VAL A 255 4.28 1.34 2.98
N ASP A 256 5.24 0.45 3.14
CA ASP A 256 6.09 -0.05 2.06
C ASP A 256 5.71 -1.51 1.75
N ILE A 257 5.29 -1.77 0.51
CA ILE A 257 4.77 -3.03 0.05
C ILE A 257 5.77 -3.66 -0.90
N ALA A 258 6.31 -4.81 -0.50
CA ALA A 258 7.23 -5.57 -1.32
C ALA A 258 6.46 -6.52 -2.26
N PRO A 259 6.76 -6.55 -3.58
CA PRO A 259 6.13 -7.45 -4.53
C PRO A 259 6.47 -8.91 -4.23
N ARG A 260 5.57 -9.81 -4.61
CA ARG A 260 5.74 -11.26 -4.42
C ARG A 260 7.02 -11.76 -5.08
N ARG A 261 7.77 -12.57 -4.34
CA ARG A 261 8.98 -13.24 -4.85
C ARG A 261 8.66 -14.58 -5.45
N ILE A 262 8.83 -14.71 -6.76
CA ILE A 262 8.62 -15.96 -7.48
C ILE A 262 9.88 -16.80 -7.41
N ARG A 263 9.79 -17.97 -6.78
CA ARG A 263 10.92 -18.92 -6.64
C ARG A 263 10.74 -20.19 -7.48
N ARG A 264 9.52 -20.46 -7.92
CA ARG A 264 9.10 -21.56 -8.78
C ARG A 264 7.82 -21.16 -9.49
N THR A 265 7.45 -21.88 -10.53
CA THR A 265 6.12 -21.70 -11.13
C THR A 265 5.06 -21.86 -10.04
N THR A 266 4.17 -20.89 -9.97
CA THR A 266 3.11 -20.83 -8.99
C THR A 266 1.86 -20.25 -9.64
N VAL A 267 0.71 -20.73 -9.20
CA VAL A 267 -0.61 -20.24 -9.58
C VAL A 267 -1.43 -20.09 -8.31
N ASP A 268 -2.21 -19.03 -8.21
CA ASP A 268 -3.07 -18.75 -7.08
C ASP A 268 -4.40 -18.26 -7.65
N LEU A 269 -5.45 -19.03 -7.47
CA LEU A 269 -6.79 -18.71 -7.94
C LEU A 269 -7.72 -18.60 -6.74
N GLN A 270 -8.48 -17.54 -6.66
CA GLN A 270 -9.45 -17.33 -5.60
C GLN A 270 -10.79 -16.86 -6.17
N ALA A 271 -11.87 -17.31 -5.57
CA ALA A 271 -13.21 -16.85 -5.84
C ALA A 271 -14.04 -16.83 -4.56
N SER A 272 -14.83 -15.79 -4.36
CA SER A 272 -15.77 -15.60 -3.24
C SER A 272 -16.91 -14.68 -3.67
N GLU A 273 -17.87 -14.43 -2.79
CA GLU A 273 -18.92 -13.42 -3.03
C GLU A 273 -18.37 -11.99 -3.17
N GLN A 274 -17.12 -11.74 -2.73
CA GLN A 274 -16.46 -10.42 -2.89
C GLN A 274 -15.82 -10.24 -4.26
N GLY A 275 -15.64 -11.31 -5.04
CA GLY A 275 -14.97 -11.25 -6.33
C GLY A 275 -14.06 -12.44 -6.59
N ALA A 276 -13.25 -12.31 -7.62
CA ALA A 276 -12.29 -13.32 -8.04
C ALA A 276 -10.92 -12.71 -8.28
N SER A 277 -9.87 -13.49 -7.98
CA SER A 277 -8.51 -13.13 -8.37
C SER A 277 -7.74 -14.32 -8.95
N ALA A 278 -6.78 -14.02 -9.81
CA ALA A 278 -5.92 -15.00 -10.46
C ALA A 278 -4.50 -14.45 -10.56
N MET A 279 -3.58 -15.06 -9.82
CA MET A 279 -2.16 -14.77 -9.91
C MET A 279 -1.42 -15.97 -10.50
N ALA A 280 -0.58 -15.72 -11.48
CA ALA A 280 0.32 -16.70 -12.03
C ALA A 280 1.74 -16.15 -12.15
N GLY A 281 2.72 -16.94 -11.75
CA GLY A 281 4.12 -16.54 -11.84
C GLY A 281 5.04 -17.71 -12.17
N THR A 282 6.15 -17.41 -12.83
CA THR A 282 7.13 -18.43 -13.21
C THR A 282 8.56 -17.91 -13.18
N VAL A 283 9.48 -18.87 -13.12
CA VAL A 283 10.92 -18.63 -13.26
C VAL A 283 11.33 -19.05 -14.67
N PHE A 284 12.10 -18.24 -15.36
CA PHE A 284 12.55 -18.49 -16.74
C PHE A 284 14.03 -18.14 -16.93
N GLY A 285 14.58 -18.37 -18.12
CA GLY A 285 15.97 -18.04 -18.43
C GLY A 285 16.96 -18.76 -17.52
N ALA A 286 16.78 -20.07 -17.26
CA ALA A 286 17.63 -20.86 -16.34
C ALA A 286 17.73 -20.29 -14.92
N GLY A 287 16.69 -19.60 -14.43
CA GLY A 287 16.64 -19.00 -13.10
C GLY A 287 17.12 -17.55 -13.03
N HIS A 288 17.45 -16.94 -14.17
CA HIS A 288 17.81 -15.53 -14.26
C HIS A 288 16.60 -14.61 -14.20
N GLY A 289 15.45 -15.02 -14.73
CA GLY A 289 14.23 -14.22 -14.81
C GLY A 289 13.12 -14.79 -13.95
N THR A 290 12.28 -13.89 -13.43
CA THR A 290 10.99 -14.21 -12.84
C THR A 290 9.95 -13.26 -13.39
N VAL A 291 8.72 -13.71 -13.51
CA VAL A 291 7.57 -12.88 -13.87
C VAL A 291 6.36 -13.38 -13.14
N PHE A 292 5.50 -12.46 -12.72
CA PHE A 292 4.13 -12.79 -12.34
C PHE A 292 3.15 -11.75 -12.89
N ALA A 293 1.92 -12.19 -13.06
CA ALA A 293 0.76 -11.35 -13.31
C ALA A 293 -0.32 -11.72 -12.31
N ASP A 294 -0.98 -10.72 -11.79
CA ASP A 294 -2.11 -10.82 -10.89
C ASP A 294 -3.26 -10.00 -11.47
N LEU A 295 -4.44 -10.57 -11.48
CA LEU A 295 -5.67 -9.96 -11.96
C LEU A 295 -6.71 -10.14 -10.86
N ARG A 296 -7.34 -9.05 -10.43
CA ARG A 296 -8.42 -9.09 -9.46
C ARG A 296 -9.62 -8.33 -10.01
N MET A 297 -10.77 -8.95 -9.87
CA MET A 297 -12.07 -8.37 -10.19
C MET A 297 -12.89 -8.42 -8.91
N GLN A 298 -13.25 -7.26 -8.42
CA GLN A 298 -14.12 -7.15 -7.25
C GLN A 298 -15.51 -6.76 -7.71
N ASN A 299 -16.44 -7.62 -7.38
CA ASN A 299 -17.85 -7.49 -7.69
C ASN A 299 -18.59 -7.53 -6.37
N GLU A 300 -18.68 -6.40 -5.71
CA GLU A 300 -19.10 -6.35 -4.31
C GLU A 300 -20.60 -6.28 -4.14
N PHE A 301 -21.31 -7.14 -4.89
CA PHE A 301 -22.74 -7.13 -4.91
C PHE A 301 -23.38 -7.45 -3.57
N ALA A 302 -22.81 -8.36 -2.81
CA ALA A 302 -23.43 -8.76 -1.57
C ALA A 302 -23.05 -7.83 -0.39
N PRO A 303 -21.78 -7.71 0.03
CA PRO A 303 -21.49 -6.96 1.27
C PRO A 303 -21.75 -5.46 1.15
N VAL A 304 -21.32 -4.83 0.04
CA VAL A 304 -21.49 -3.37 -0.11
C VAL A 304 -22.95 -2.99 -0.24
N GLY A 305 -23.74 -3.72 -1.02
CA GLY A 305 -25.19 -3.48 -1.13
C GLY A 305 -25.96 -3.72 0.18
N TRP A 306 -25.40 -4.49 1.12
CA TRP A 306 -26.01 -4.68 2.44
C TRP A 306 -25.65 -3.55 3.41
N ILE A 307 -24.46 -2.95 3.25
CA ILE A 307 -24.04 -1.80 4.02
C ILE A 307 -24.70 -0.53 3.50
N GLU A 308 -24.70 -0.38 2.20
CA GLU A 308 -25.08 0.86 1.53
C GLU A 308 -25.87 0.57 0.27
N THR A 309 -27.19 0.64 0.39
CA THR A 309 -28.13 0.36 -0.71
C THR A 309 -28.07 1.39 -1.84
N ARG A 310 -27.43 2.53 -1.63
CA ARG A 310 -27.25 3.58 -2.65
C ARG A 310 -26.19 3.24 -3.67
N VAL A 311 -25.34 2.25 -3.39
CA VAL A 311 -24.31 1.83 -4.33
C VAL A 311 -24.92 0.87 -5.34
N GLY A 312 -24.91 1.26 -6.61
CA GLY A 312 -25.16 0.35 -7.73
C GLY A 312 -24.06 -0.70 -7.81
N ALA A 313 -24.10 -1.56 -8.80
CA ALA A 313 -23.07 -2.57 -9.02
C ALA A 313 -21.74 -1.92 -9.45
N PRO A 314 -20.77 -1.70 -8.55
CA PRO A 314 -19.49 -1.17 -8.96
C PRO A 314 -18.67 -2.23 -9.71
N THR A 315 -17.89 -1.81 -10.67
CA THR A 315 -16.89 -2.66 -11.33
C THR A 315 -15.53 -2.14 -10.92
N LEU A 316 -14.80 -2.94 -10.16
CA LEU A 316 -13.46 -2.62 -9.66
C LEU A 316 -12.51 -3.69 -10.18
N ASN A 317 -11.53 -3.29 -10.98
CA ASN A 317 -10.56 -4.21 -11.56
C ASN A 317 -9.15 -3.73 -11.29
N ASP A 318 -8.30 -4.66 -10.89
CA ASP A 318 -6.87 -4.45 -10.65
C ASP A 318 -6.03 -5.41 -11.47
N MET A 319 -4.93 -4.93 -11.96
CA MET A 319 -3.92 -5.74 -12.62
C MET A 319 -2.53 -5.34 -12.15
N ILE A 320 -1.76 -6.31 -11.67
CA ILE A 320 -0.35 -6.13 -11.35
C ILE A 320 0.47 -7.09 -12.22
N VAL A 321 1.43 -6.55 -12.95
CA VAL A 321 2.45 -7.36 -13.63
C VAL A 321 3.81 -6.94 -13.12
N HIS A 322 4.62 -7.92 -12.74
CA HIS A 322 5.97 -7.67 -12.25
C HIS A 322 6.96 -8.70 -12.78
N ALA A 323 8.06 -8.24 -13.34
CA ALA A 323 9.12 -9.07 -13.86
C ALA A 323 10.47 -8.66 -13.27
N THR A 324 11.35 -9.63 -13.01
CA THR A 324 12.73 -9.36 -12.65
C THR A 324 13.67 -10.14 -13.55
N TRP A 325 14.81 -9.53 -13.88
CA TRP A 325 15.88 -10.18 -14.64
C TRP A 325 17.23 -9.91 -13.98
N ARG A 326 17.98 -10.96 -13.71
CA ARG A 326 19.37 -10.88 -13.25
C ARG A 326 20.32 -11.05 -14.43
N PHE A 327 21.02 -9.99 -14.77
CA PHE A 327 22.06 -10.04 -15.81
C PHE A 327 23.27 -10.85 -15.33
N ASP A 328 23.63 -10.65 -14.06
CA ASP A 328 24.73 -11.34 -13.39
C ASP A 328 24.49 -11.41 -11.86
N ALA A 329 25.52 -11.75 -11.07
CA ALA A 329 25.43 -11.83 -9.62
C ALA A 329 25.33 -10.43 -8.94
N ARG A 330 25.53 -9.34 -9.69
CA ARG A 330 25.61 -7.97 -9.19
C ARG A 330 24.52 -7.08 -9.73
N THR A 331 23.97 -7.39 -10.90
CA THR A 331 23.05 -6.50 -11.62
C THR A 331 21.70 -7.19 -11.82
N SER A 332 20.64 -6.54 -11.39
CA SER A 332 19.26 -6.98 -11.66
C SER A 332 18.38 -5.79 -12.05
N LEU A 333 17.44 -6.05 -12.94
CA LEU A 333 16.39 -5.13 -13.36
C LEU A 333 15.03 -5.70 -12.96
N ALA A 334 14.22 -4.90 -12.32
CA ALA A 334 12.81 -5.17 -12.16
C ALA A 334 12.00 -4.20 -13.03
N ALA A 335 10.89 -4.68 -13.57
CA ALA A 335 9.91 -3.89 -14.30
C ALA A 335 8.53 -4.26 -13.81
N GLY A 336 7.65 -3.30 -13.63
CA GLY A 336 6.30 -3.57 -13.17
C GLY A 336 5.28 -2.57 -13.70
N THR A 337 4.01 -2.99 -13.63
CA THR A 337 2.84 -2.16 -13.87
C THR A 337 1.75 -2.49 -12.85
N LEU A 338 0.99 -1.47 -12.45
CA LEU A 338 -0.26 -1.58 -11.72
C LEU A 338 -1.30 -0.78 -12.51
N ALA A 339 -2.43 -1.40 -12.82
CA ALA A 339 -3.56 -0.75 -13.47
C ALA A 339 -4.81 -0.93 -12.62
N ILE A 340 -5.59 0.13 -12.50
CA ILE A 340 -6.83 0.21 -11.74
C ILE A 340 -7.91 0.74 -12.68
N ASP A 341 -9.08 0.11 -12.73
CA ASP A 341 -10.24 0.58 -13.50
C ASP A 341 -11.48 0.52 -12.62
N ASP A 342 -12.02 1.69 -12.30
CA ASP A 342 -13.16 1.88 -11.42
C ASP A 342 -14.34 2.49 -12.17
N ARG A 343 -15.46 1.79 -12.17
CA ARG A 343 -16.71 2.30 -12.72
C ARG A 343 -17.81 2.13 -11.68
N ARG A 344 -18.42 3.23 -11.30
CA ARG A 344 -19.36 3.27 -10.19
C ARG A 344 -20.58 4.12 -10.55
N LYS A 345 -21.75 3.64 -10.14
CA LYS A 345 -22.99 4.41 -10.20
C LYS A 345 -23.66 4.33 -8.84
N TYR A 346 -23.93 5.47 -8.28
CA TYR A 346 -24.62 5.60 -7.02
C TYR A 346 -26.00 6.21 -7.27
N PHE A 347 -27.00 5.77 -6.54
CA PHE A 347 -28.31 6.39 -6.55
C PHE A 347 -28.99 6.22 -5.19
N SER A 348 -29.66 7.25 -4.75
CA SER A 348 -30.49 7.22 -3.57
C SER A 348 -31.86 7.73 -3.92
N THR A 349 -32.89 6.89 -3.78
CA THR A 349 -34.28 7.28 -3.95
C THR A 349 -34.77 8.16 -2.81
N GLU A 350 -34.24 7.99 -1.60
CA GLU A 350 -34.61 8.77 -0.42
C GLU A 350 -34.18 10.23 -0.52
N ASN A 351 -32.95 10.46 -0.99
CA ASN A 351 -32.35 11.79 -1.07
C ASN A 351 -32.28 12.30 -2.51
N ALA A 352 -32.90 11.60 -3.46
CA ALA A 352 -32.82 11.93 -4.87
C ALA A 352 -31.39 12.31 -5.33
N GLN A 353 -30.44 11.50 -4.94
CA GLN A 353 -29.03 11.65 -5.28
C GLN A 353 -28.62 10.65 -6.35
N ASN A 354 -27.93 11.13 -7.37
CA ASN A 354 -27.28 10.30 -8.38
C ASN A 354 -25.84 10.74 -8.54
N LYS A 355 -24.91 9.79 -8.61
CA LYS A 355 -23.52 10.03 -8.93
C LYS A 355 -23.00 8.92 -9.82
N ALA A 356 -22.37 9.28 -10.92
CA ALA A 356 -21.61 8.37 -11.75
C ALA A 356 -20.14 8.75 -11.67
N VAL A 357 -19.28 7.77 -11.40
CA VAL A 357 -17.82 7.95 -11.37
C VAL A 357 -17.20 6.95 -12.32
N ASN A 358 -16.28 7.43 -13.13
CA ASN A 358 -15.47 6.64 -14.04
C ASN A 358 -14.02 7.09 -13.90
N GLY A 359 -13.19 6.24 -13.32
CA GLY A 359 -11.81 6.55 -13.01
C GLY A 359 -10.88 5.39 -13.33
N GLY A 360 -9.62 5.72 -13.52
CA GLY A 360 -8.57 4.74 -13.71
C GLY A 360 -7.21 5.30 -13.34
N GLU A 361 -6.34 4.41 -12.90
CA GLU A 361 -4.96 4.72 -12.57
C GLU A 361 -4.04 3.72 -13.24
N PHE A 362 -2.93 4.18 -13.75
CA PHE A 362 -1.92 3.34 -14.35
C PHE A 362 -0.54 3.76 -13.87
N TYR A 363 0.16 2.82 -13.26
CA TYR A 363 1.54 2.97 -12.81
C TYR A 363 2.44 2.05 -13.63
N ALA A 364 3.60 2.55 -14.02
CA ALA A 364 4.65 1.78 -14.64
C ALA A 364 6.02 2.14 -14.07
N TRP A 365 6.91 1.17 -13.89
CA TRP A 365 8.24 1.43 -13.35
C TRP A 365 9.32 0.49 -13.84
N LEU A 366 10.55 1.00 -13.75
CA LEU A 366 11.79 0.24 -13.92
C LEU A 366 12.68 0.47 -12.70
N ARG A 367 13.20 -0.59 -12.12
CA ARG A 367 14.07 -0.55 -10.95
C ARG A 367 15.35 -1.35 -11.23
N LEU A 368 16.46 -0.63 -11.39
CA LEU A 368 17.79 -1.20 -11.59
C LEU A 368 18.52 -1.27 -10.26
N GLU A 369 19.00 -2.46 -9.92
CA GLU A 369 19.89 -2.67 -8.79
C GLU A 369 21.26 -3.09 -9.29
N HIS A 370 22.30 -2.39 -8.84
CA HIS A 370 23.68 -2.74 -9.15
C HIS A 370 24.53 -2.79 -7.89
N ARG A 371 25.19 -3.90 -7.66
CA ARG A 371 26.11 -4.09 -6.56
C ARG A 371 27.55 -3.96 -7.08
N PHE A 372 28.22 -2.85 -6.81
CA PHE A 372 29.60 -2.62 -7.21
C PHE A 372 30.54 -3.63 -6.55
N ASP A 373 30.35 -3.82 -5.24
CA ASP A 373 31.07 -4.81 -4.43
C ASP A 373 30.21 -5.32 -3.26
N ALA A 374 30.83 -5.95 -2.26
CA ALA A 374 30.13 -6.43 -1.06
C ALA A 374 29.68 -5.30 -0.12
N ARG A 375 30.11 -4.06 -0.35
CA ARG A 375 29.88 -2.93 0.54
C ARG A 375 29.15 -1.75 -0.11
N LEU A 376 29.02 -1.73 -1.43
CA LEU A 376 28.41 -0.62 -2.16
C LEU A 376 27.37 -1.15 -3.15
N GLN A 377 26.15 -0.64 -3.03
CA GLN A 377 25.01 -0.94 -3.89
C GLN A 377 24.36 0.36 -4.36
N ASN A 378 23.90 0.36 -5.60
CA ASN A 378 23.08 1.41 -6.18
C ASN A 378 21.69 0.83 -6.51
N VAL A 379 20.68 1.66 -6.35
CA VAL A 379 19.30 1.38 -6.77
C VAL A 379 18.78 2.61 -7.50
N THR A 380 18.46 2.46 -8.77
CA THR A 380 17.82 3.50 -9.58
C THR A 380 16.40 3.10 -9.90
N LEU A 381 15.43 3.97 -9.64
CA LEU A 381 14.02 3.79 -9.95
C LEU A 381 13.54 4.88 -10.88
N LEU A 382 12.89 4.49 -11.95
CA LEU A 382 12.11 5.35 -12.84
C LEU A 382 10.65 4.91 -12.78
N SER A 383 9.72 5.82 -12.51
CA SER A 383 8.29 5.51 -12.50
C SER A 383 7.47 6.59 -13.18
N ALA A 384 6.33 6.17 -13.69
CA ALA A 384 5.30 7.01 -14.28
C ALA A 384 3.94 6.60 -13.73
N GLU A 385 3.10 7.56 -13.48
CA GLU A 385 1.70 7.44 -13.10
C GLU A 385 0.85 8.26 -14.07
N ASP A 386 -0.28 7.73 -14.49
CA ASP A 386 -1.36 8.42 -15.19
C ASP A 386 -2.65 8.06 -14.49
N SER A 387 -3.40 9.06 -14.03
CA SER A 387 -4.65 8.86 -13.33
C SER A 387 -5.70 9.84 -13.83
N HIS A 388 -6.94 9.40 -13.94
CA HIS A 388 -8.06 10.23 -14.34
C HIS A 388 -9.32 9.83 -13.58
N GLU A 389 -10.14 10.81 -13.28
CA GLU A 389 -11.46 10.60 -12.71
C GLU A 389 -12.47 11.56 -13.36
N ASN A 390 -13.65 11.05 -13.72
CA ASN A 390 -14.78 11.82 -14.19
C ASN A 390 -15.95 11.57 -13.25
N VAL A 391 -16.55 12.64 -12.77
CA VAL A 391 -17.70 12.63 -11.86
C VAL A 391 -18.84 13.36 -12.53
N ASP A 392 -20.00 12.73 -12.55
CA ASP A 392 -21.30 13.33 -12.88
C ASP A 392 -22.24 13.08 -11.72
N GLY A 393 -22.79 14.13 -11.13
CA GLY A 393 -23.65 13.99 -9.97
C GLY A 393 -24.74 15.04 -9.89
N ASN A 394 -25.88 14.67 -9.32
CA ASN A 394 -26.95 15.57 -8.96
C ASN A 394 -27.60 15.18 -7.64
N VAL A 395 -28.13 16.17 -6.96
CA VAL A 395 -28.87 16.01 -5.70
C VAL A 395 -30.15 16.84 -5.76
N ALA A 396 -31.23 16.29 -5.25
CA ALA A 396 -32.49 16.99 -5.07
C ALA A 396 -33.14 16.59 -3.73
N GLU A 397 -32.40 16.77 -2.65
CA GLU A 397 -32.84 16.41 -1.29
C GLU A 397 -33.86 17.42 -0.79
N PRO A 398 -35.11 17.00 -0.52
CA PRO A 398 -36.19 17.92 -0.16
C PRO A 398 -35.86 18.72 1.09
N TYR A 399 -36.03 20.04 1.05
CA TYR A 399 -35.82 20.97 2.15
C TYR A 399 -34.37 21.08 2.63
N ILE A 400 -33.42 20.53 1.89
CA ILE A 400 -31.99 20.58 2.25
C ILE A 400 -31.21 21.20 1.10
N VAL A 401 -31.04 20.50 -0.01
CA VAL A 401 -30.19 20.93 -1.11
C VAL A 401 -30.68 20.42 -2.47
N SER A 402 -30.55 21.26 -3.49
CA SER A 402 -30.59 20.83 -4.88
C SER A 402 -29.35 21.30 -5.61
N GLY A 403 -28.79 20.47 -6.47
CA GLY A 403 -27.56 20.84 -7.15
C GLY A 403 -27.10 19.80 -8.15
N GLN A 404 -26.10 20.16 -8.90
CA GLN A 404 -25.37 19.28 -9.80
C GLN A 404 -23.90 19.59 -9.79
N LEU A 405 -23.09 18.56 -10.07
CA LEU A 405 -21.64 18.63 -10.14
C LEU A 405 -21.18 17.83 -11.36
N GLN A 406 -20.26 18.41 -12.10
CA GLN A 406 -19.44 17.72 -13.10
C GLN A 406 -17.99 18.02 -12.79
N GLU A 407 -17.18 16.99 -12.69
CA GLU A 407 -15.76 17.10 -12.40
C GLU A 407 -14.98 16.19 -13.33
N HIS A 408 -13.89 16.71 -13.84
CA HIS A 408 -12.92 15.96 -14.61
C HIS A 408 -11.52 16.28 -14.09
N SER A 409 -10.89 15.29 -13.46
CA SER A 409 -9.51 15.39 -13.00
C SER A 409 -8.59 14.47 -13.80
N TRP A 410 -7.38 14.95 -14.05
CA TRP A 410 -6.31 14.18 -14.66
C TRP A 410 -4.97 14.53 -14.03
N HIS A 411 -4.22 13.51 -13.65
CA HIS A 411 -2.90 13.64 -13.05
C HIS A 411 -1.89 12.78 -13.81
N ALA A 412 -0.71 13.33 -14.07
CA ALA A 412 0.42 12.57 -14.58
C ALA A 412 1.66 12.88 -13.73
N VAL A 413 2.27 11.85 -13.18
CA VAL A 413 3.43 11.98 -12.28
C VAL A 413 4.59 11.15 -12.80
N TYR A 414 5.77 11.75 -12.88
CA TYR A 414 7.01 11.09 -13.29
C TYR A 414 8.03 11.22 -12.18
N THR A 415 8.64 10.12 -11.76
CA THR A 415 9.65 10.12 -10.69
C THR A 415 10.91 9.40 -11.14
N LEU A 416 12.06 10.04 -10.92
CA LEU A 416 13.37 9.44 -10.99
C LEU A 416 14.00 9.48 -9.61
N ARG A 417 14.39 8.34 -9.07
CA ARG A 417 15.11 8.21 -7.79
C ARG A 417 16.36 7.39 -7.96
N ASP A 418 17.46 7.86 -7.38
CA ASP A 418 18.74 7.15 -7.36
C ASP A 418 19.28 7.10 -5.94
N GLU A 419 19.64 5.91 -5.50
CA GLU A 419 20.08 5.63 -4.12
C GLU A 419 21.39 4.86 -4.12
N LEU A 420 22.30 5.31 -3.28
CA LEU A 420 23.55 4.64 -2.95
C LEU A 420 23.54 4.20 -1.50
N ARG A 421 23.80 2.93 -1.26
CA ARG A 421 23.93 2.35 0.09
C ARG A 421 25.30 1.75 0.24
N GLY A 422 26.00 2.15 1.31
CA GLY A 422 27.38 1.75 1.52
C GLY A 422 27.71 1.42 2.97
N ALA A 423 28.73 0.56 3.16
CA ALA A 423 29.31 0.25 4.46
C ALA A 423 30.79 0.60 4.43
N ALA A 424 31.18 1.71 5.08
CA ALA A 424 32.58 2.10 5.16
C ALA A 424 33.39 1.13 6.03
N THR A 425 32.79 0.65 7.12
CA THR A 425 33.36 -0.35 8.02
C THR A 425 32.25 -1.22 8.61
N THR A 426 32.59 -2.18 9.47
CA THR A 426 31.60 -2.95 10.25
C THR A 426 30.83 -2.10 11.27
N ARG A 427 31.27 -0.88 11.55
CA ARG A 427 30.62 0.06 12.49
C ARG A 427 29.87 1.19 11.82
N TRP A 428 30.18 1.51 10.55
CA TRP A 428 29.63 2.64 9.84
C TRP A 428 29.00 2.20 8.53
N ALA A 429 27.73 2.43 8.38
CA ALA A 429 27.02 2.33 7.12
C ALA A 429 26.38 3.68 6.78
N TRP A 430 26.17 3.93 5.51
CA TRP A 430 25.56 5.16 5.02
C TRP A 430 24.61 4.88 3.89
N HIS A 431 23.66 5.75 3.73
CA HIS A 431 22.71 5.76 2.65
C HIS A 431 22.58 7.18 2.14
N ALA A 432 22.64 7.40 0.84
CA ALA A 432 22.45 8.69 0.20
C ALA A 432 21.59 8.51 -1.05
N GLY A 433 20.75 9.48 -1.33
CA GLY A 433 19.90 9.42 -2.52
C GLY A 433 19.41 10.78 -2.97
N THR A 434 18.89 10.80 -4.17
CA THR A 434 18.19 11.93 -4.78
C THR A 434 16.91 11.45 -5.45
N GLU A 435 15.90 12.30 -5.45
CA GLU A 435 14.61 12.00 -6.08
C GLU A 435 14.11 13.26 -6.78
N ALA A 436 13.69 13.14 -8.03
CA ALA A 436 13.07 14.19 -8.80
C ALA A 436 11.68 13.72 -9.24
N THR A 437 10.65 14.50 -8.91
CA THR A 437 9.27 14.23 -9.26
C THR A 437 8.70 15.42 -10.02
N VAL A 438 8.02 15.15 -11.14
CA VAL A 438 7.28 16.12 -11.93
C VAL A 438 5.83 15.66 -11.97
N ALA A 439 4.91 16.55 -11.57
CA ALA A 439 3.48 16.30 -11.59
C ALA A 439 2.77 17.33 -12.45
N ASN A 440 1.88 16.87 -13.32
CA ASN A 440 0.96 17.69 -14.09
C ASN A 440 -0.45 17.35 -13.63
N LEU A 441 -1.23 18.36 -13.33
CA LEU A 441 -2.58 18.23 -12.82
C LEU A 441 -3.51 19.10 -13.65
N ILE A 442 -4.65 18.53 -14.02
CA ILE A 442 -5.78 19.24 -14.61
C ILE A 442 -6.99 18.88 -13.77
N ASP A 443 -7.69 19.88 -13.32
CA ASP A 443 -8.92 19.74 -12.57
C ASP A 443 -9.94 20.74 -13.10
N ASP A 444 -10.97 20.20 -13.75
CA ASP A 444 -12.07 20.96 -14.35
C ASP A 444 -13.33 20.61 -13.58
N SER A 445 -13.90 21.54 -12.85
CA SER A 445 -15.14 21.34 -12.12
C SER A 445 -16.17 22.41 -12.47
N SER A 446 -17.41 21.98 -12.63
CA SER A 446 -18.54 22.87 -12.85
C SER A 446 -19.76 22.36 -12.10
N GLY A 447 -20.56 23.28 -11.61
CA GLY A 447 -21.78 22.91 -10.93
C GLY A 447 -22.45 24.03 -10.17
N TYR A 448 -23.47 23.66 -9.42
CA TYR A 448 -24.14 24.56 -8.49
C TYR A 448 -24.72 23.78 -7.31
N ALA A 449 -24.88 24.46 -6.18
CA ALA A 449 -25.62 23.98 -5.01
C ALA A 449 -26.56 25.10 -4.54
N ALA A 450 -27.82 24.74 -4.37
CA ALA A 450 -28.84 25.63 -3.82
C ALA A 450 -29.39 25.00 -2.53
N PHE A 451 -29.04 25.57 -1.40
CA PHE A 451 -29.54 25.11 -0.09
C PHE A 451 -30.91 25.76 0.20
N SER A 452 -31.82 24.93 0.67
CA SER A 452 -33.19 25.34 1.03
C SER A 452 -33.28 25.65 2.53
N ALA A 453 -34.22 26.54 2.92
CA ALA A 453 -34.53 26.71 4.33
C ALA A 453 -34.98 25.37 4.96
N PRO A 454 -34.55 25.02 6.19
CA PRO A 454 -33.79 25.87 7.10
C PRO A 454 -32.24 25.76 6.93
N PHE A 455 -31.73 25.01 5.95
CA PHE A 455 -30.32 24.82 5.66
C PHE A 455 -29.79 25.95 4.74
N THR A 456 -30.00 27.19 5.14
CA THR A 456 -29.60 28.37 4.38
C THR A 456 -28.20 28.86 4.80
N PRO A 457 -27.69 29.94 4.20
CA PRO A 457 -26.32 30.43 4.36
C PRO A 457 -25.74 30.55 5.77
N ASP A 458 -26.58 30.59 6.81
CA ASP A 458 -26.13 30.64 8.20
C ASP A 458 -25.42 29.34 8.65
N LEU A 459 -25.81 28.20 8.07
CA LEU A 459 -25.14 26.91 8.27
C LEU A 459 -24.00 26.70 7.27
N GLN A 460 -24.18 27.24 6.07
CA GLN A 460 -23.21 27.16 4.98
C GLN A 460 -22.94 28.58 4.47
N PRO A 461 -22.15 29.42 5.18
CA PRO A 461 -21.86 30.79 4.77
C PRO A 461 -21.15 30.89 3.42
N ASN A 462 -20.63 29.78 2.93
CA ASN A 462 -20.10 29.58 1.61
C ASN A 462 -21.02 28.71 0.75
N ALA A 463 -22.32 28.75 0.97
CA ALA A 463 -23.35 28.07 0.16
C ALA A 463 -23.23 28.51 -1.30
N VAL A 464 -22.51 27.76 -2.05
CA VAL A 464 -21.83 28.19 -3.23
C VAL A 464 -22.58 27.70 -4.45
N SER A 465 -22.76 28.62 -5.38
CA SER A 465 -22.60 28.21 -6.77
C SER A 465 -21.17 27.67 -6.89
N ILE A 466 -21.00 26.38 -7.16
CA ILE A 466 -19.73 25.86 -7.64
C ILE A 466 -19.53 26.58 -8.98
N SER A 467 -18.57 27.49 -9.02
CA SER A 467 -18.24 28.19 -10.23
C SER A 467 -17.50 27.26 -11.17
N ASP A 468 -17.57 27.50 -12.48
CA ASP A 468 -16.74 26.82 -13.45
C ASP A 468 -15.26 27.08 -13.09
N GLU A 469 -14.60 26.09 -12.53
CA GLU A 469 -13.19 26.13 -12.18
C GLU A 469 -12.41 25.26 -13.16
N ASN A 470 -11.41 25.85 -13.79
CA ASN A 470 -10.45 25.15 -14.63
C ASN A 470 -9.06 25.39 -14.08
N VAL A 471 -8.48 24.37 -13.49
CA VAL A 471 -7.17 24.39 -12.86
C VAL A 471 -6.21 23.53 -13.67
N ALA A 472 -5.20 24.14 -14.25
CA ALA A 472 -4.07 23.43 -14.82
C ALA A 472 -2.80 23.85 -14.09
N THR A 473 -2.16 22.93 -13.39
CA THR A 473 -0.96 23.23 -12.61
C THR A 473 0.16 22.24 -12.90
N HIS A 474 1.38 22.70 -12.67
CA HIS A 474 2.59 21.91 -12.81
C HIS A 474 3.42 22.04 -11.54
N ALA A 475 3.78 20.92 -10.97
CA ALA A 475 4.61 20.85 -9.78
C ALA A 475 5.91 20.08 -10.07
N MET A 476 7.00 20.55 -9.48
CA MET A 476 8.28 19.86 -9.53
C MET A 476 8.85 19.80 -8.12
N THR A 477 9.21 18.62 -7.68
CA THR A 477 9.91 18.39 -6.42
C THR A 477 11.26 17.76 -6.70
N TRP A 478 12.31 18.32 -6.12
CA TRP A 478 13.63 17.71 -6.10
C TRP A 478 14.07 17.52 -4.65
N SER A 479 14.53 16.32 -4.33
CA SER A 479 14.93 15.92 -3.00
C SER A 479 16.34 15.38 -3.02
N ALA A 480 17.11 15.71 -1.99
CA ALA A 480 18.40 15.07 -1.70
C ALA A 480 18.43 14.65 -0.23
N TYR A 481 18.88 13.45 0.05
CA TYR A 481 18.90 12.91 1.40
C TYR A 481 20.11 12.03 1.65
N GLY A 482 20.44 11.92 2.93
CA GLY A 482 21.48 11.03 3.38
C GLY A 482 21.29 10.63 4.83
N SER A 483 21.74 9.45 5.18
CA SER A 483 21.78 8.97 6.56
C SER A 483 23.08 8.22 6.86
N VAL A 484 23.44 8.23 8.12
CA VAL A 484 24.58 7.49 8.65
C VAL A 484 24.12 6.64 9.81
N ARG A 485 24.41 5.36 9.72
CA ARG A 485 24.21 4.39 10.79
C ARG A 485 25.54 4.12 11.49
N TRP A 486 25.57 4.37 12.77
CA TRP A 486 26.74 4.17 13.61
C TRP A 486 26.48 3.11 14.67
N ARG A 487 27.23 2.01 14.62
CA ARG A 487 27.27 1.01 15.67
C ARG A 487 28.34 1.43 16.70
N ALA A 488 27.92 2.22 17.67
CA ALA A 488 28.83 2.72 18.72
C ALA A 488 29.42 1.57 19.53
N THR A 489 28.57 0.59 19.87
CA THR A 489 28.97 -0.64 20.59
C THR A 489 28.22 -1.85 19.99
N ARG A 490 28.47 -3.06 20.53
CA ARG A 490 27.67 -4.23 20.18
C ARG A 490 26.17 -4.11 20.60
N ARG A 491 25.84 -3.15 21.45
CA ARG A 491 24.50 -2.93 21.98
C ARG A 491 23.81 -1.71 21.38
N VAL A 492 24.60 -0.65 21.15
CA VAL A 492 24.09 0.68 20.78
C VAL A 492 24.29 0.93 19.30
N VAL A 493 23.21 1.26 18.62
CA VAL A 493 23.16 1.68 17.22
C VAL A 493 22.42 3.01 17.13
N ALA A 494 23.02 3.98 16.47
CA ALA A 494 22.42 5.27 16.17
C ALA A 494 22.27 5.44 14.65
N ASP A 495 21.12 5.98 14.22
CA ASP A 495 20.85 6.39 12.85
C ASP A 495 20.56 7.88 12.84
N LEU A 496 21.24 8.63 12.00
CA LEU A 496 21.02 10.05 11.78
C LEU A 496 20.79 10.30 10.30
N GLY A 497 19.73 10.98 9.97
CA GLY A 497 19.36 11.30 8.58
C GLY A 497 19.02 12.76 8.40
N LEU A 498 19.36 13.29 7.24
CA LEU A 498 19.04 14.63 6.78
C LEU A 498 18.46 14.56 5.37
N ARG A 499 17.39 15.29 5.11
CA ARG A 499 16.76 15.43 3.81
C ARG A 499 16.46 16.89 3.53
N ARG A 500 16.60 17.27 2.27
CA ARG A 500 16.17 18.56 1.75
C ARG A 500 15.25 18.34 0.57
N ASP A 501 14.08 18.97 0.62
CA ASP A 501 13.11 18.98 -0.46
C ASP A 501 13.01 20.41 -1.01
N LEU A 502 13.12 20.54 -2.33
CA LEU A 502 12.87 21.77 -3.08
C LEU A 502 11.61 21.57 -3.90
N ARG A 503 10.59 22.40 -3.68
CA ARG A 503 9.31 22.30 -4.35
C ARG A 503 9.03 23.57 -5.14
N LYS A 504 8.60 23.40 -6.37
CA LYS A 504 8.21 24.50 -7.26
C LYS A 504 6.84 24.20 -7.85
N PHE A 505 5.93 25.15 -7.75
CA PHE A 505 4.61 25.10 -8.37
C PHE A 505 4.51 26.16 -9.46
N SER A 506 3.63 25.97 -10.45
CA SER A 506 3.37 26.97 -11.50
C SER A 506 3.03 28.33 -10.89
N GLY A 507 3.71 29.37 -11.34
CA GLY A 507 3.47 30.74 -10.89
C GLY A 507 3.95 31.08 -9.46
N VAL A 508 4.54 30.15 -8.73
CA VAL A 508 4.92 30.35 -7.33
C VAL A 508 6.42 30.14 -7.12
N ARG A 509 6.97 30.91 -6.19
CA ARG A 509 8.39 30.77 -5.79
C ARG A 509 8.66 29.40 -5.20
N ALA A 510 9.80 28.82 -5.52
CA ALA A 510 10.24 27.56 -4.95
C ALA A 510 10.36 27.62 -3.42
N ASP A 511 9.81 26.63 -2.74
CA ASP A 511 9.97 26.42 -1.29
C ASP A 511 11.00 25.33 -0.99
N ALA A 512 11.74 25.49 0.09
CA ALA A 512 12.79 24.58 0.49
C ALA A 512 12.57 24.13 1.93
N GLN A 513 12.47 22.80 2.12
CA GLN A 513 12.23 22.20 3.43
C GLN A 513 13.40 21.31 3.84
N TRP A 514 13.69 21.32 5.15
CA TRP A 514 14.59 20.37 5.78
C TRP A 514 13.83 19.38 6.63
N SER A 515 14.18 18.12 6.53
CA SER A 515 13.74 17.05 7.42
C SER A 515 14.94 16.40 8.08
N VAL A 516 14.87 16.23 9.38
CA VAL A 516 15.94 15.62 10.20
C VAL A 516 15.34 14.43 10.94
N ARG A 517 16.05 13.30 10.98
CA ARG A 517 15.61 12.12 11.72
C ARG A 517 16.77 11.54 12.51
N ALA A 518 16.51 11.16 13.74
CA ALA A 518 17.45 10.52 14.62
C ALA A 518 16.79 9.32 15.32
N ASN A 519 17.41 8.17 15.25
CA ASN A 519 16.99 6.96 15.95
C ASN A 519 18.17 6.41 16.76
N LEU A 520 17.88 6.01 17.99
CA LEU A 520 18.84 5.34 18.87
C LEU A 520 18.22 4.02 19.32
N ARG A 521 18.95 2.93 19.16
CA ARG A 521 18.60 1.62 19.69
C ARG A 521 19.66 1.16 20.67
N ASP A 522 19.25 0.79 21.87
CA ASP A 522 20.09 0.14 22.86
C ASP A 522 19.54 -1.24 23.21
N ARG A 523 20.33 -2.27 23.01
CA ARG A 523 20.06 -3.63 23.47
C ARG A 523 20.52 -3.76 24.92
N LEU A 524 19.61 -3.49 25.84
CA LEU A 524 19.88 -3.54 27.28
C LEU A 524 20.30 -4.94 27.75
N SER A 525 19.71 -5.98 27.12
CA SER A 525 20.05 -7.39 27.37
C SER A 525 19.83 -8.22 26.11
N SER A 526 20.03 -9.54 26.20
CA SER A 526 19.70 -10.47 25.11
C SER A 526 18.21 -10.50 24.79
N THR A 527 17.34 -10.07 25.72
CA THR A 527 15.89 -10.13 25.61
C THR A 527 15.22 -8.77 25.64
N SER A 528 15.95 -7.68 25.91
CA SER A 528 15.35 -6.35 26.09
C SER A 528 16.02 -5.31 25.19
N THR A 529 15.22 -4.51 24.50
CA THR A 529 15.66 -3.45 23.61
C THR A 529 14.91 -2.16 23.92
N LEU A 530 15.63 -1.06 24.02
CA LEU A 530 15.12 0.30 24.13
C LEU A 530 15.35 1.02 22.79
N ARG A 531 14.38 1.80 22.33
CA ARG A 531 14.51 2.65 21.15
C ARG A 531 14.01 4.05 21.49
N LEU A 532 14.71 5.03 20.97
CA LEU A 532 14.38 6.44 20.98
C LEU A 532 14.37 6.92 19.54
N GLY A 533 13.33 7.63 19.15
CA GLY A 533 13.21 8.27 17.86
C GLY A 533 12.85 9.74 18.01
N TRP A 534 13.44 10.57 17.18
CA TRP A 534 13.05 11.96 17.02
C TRP A 534 13.17 12.36 15.56
N GLY A 535 12.19 13.10 15.05
CA GLY A 535 12.24 13.58 13.68
C GLY A 535 11.39 14.82 13.44
N GLN A 536 11.82 15.57 12.44
CA GLN A 536 11.05 16.65 11.84
C GLN A 536 10.80 16.27 10.39
N GLU A 537 9.52 16.27 10.01
CA GLU A 537 9.06 15.81 8.70
C GLU A 537 8.20 16.90 8.05
N SER A 538 8.10 16.89 6.72
CA SER A 538 7.29 17.85 5.96
C SER A 538 6.54 17.15 4.83
N GLN A 539 5.35 17.65 4.53
CA GLN A 539 4.52 17.22 3.42
C GLN A 539 3.91 18.43 2.72
N ALA A 540 3.89 18.39 1.38
CA ALA A 540 3.12 19.31 0.56
C ALA A 540 2.00 18.53 -0.13
N ASP A 541 0.77 18.99 0.03
CA ASP A 541 -0.37 18.40 -0.67
C ASP A 541 -0.40 18.92 -2.11
N VAL A 542 0.29 18.20 -3.00
CA VAL A 542 0.47 18.60 -4.40
C VAL A 542 -0.81 18.39 -5.22
N PHE A 543 -1.66 17.46 -4.78
CA PHE A 543 -2.87 17.03 -5.48
C PHE A 543 -4.15 17.73 -5.02
N ASP A 544 -4.05 18.71 -4.11
CA ASP A 544 -5.19 19.56 -3.69
C ASP A 544 -4.85 21.05 -3.96
N PRO A 545 -4.71 21.47 -5.24
CA PRO A 545 -4.55 22.86 -5.56
C PRO A 545 -5.85 23.61 -5.23
N ARG A 546 -5.73 24.70 -4.52
CA ARG A 546 -6.88 25.53 -4.19
C ARG A 546 -6.99 26.69 -5.14
N VAL A 547 -8.20 26.98 -5.57
CA VAL A 547 -8.52 28.21 -6.30
C VAL A 547 -9.22 29.16 -5.34
N VAL A 548 -8.68 30.36 -5.20
CA VAL A 548 -9.29 31.45 -4.43
C VAL A 548 -9.37 32.68 -5.34
N ALA A 549 -10.60 33.12 -5.57
CA ALA A 549 -10.89 34.28 -6.45
C ALA A 549 -10.23 34.15 -7.84
N GLY A 550 -10.24 32.97 -8.44
CA GLY A 550 -9.67 32.65 -9.75
C GLY A 550 -8.14 32.54 -9.80
N ALA A 551 -7.47 32.55 -8.64
CA ALA A 551 -6.03 32.35 -8.58
C ALA A 551 -5.69 31.01 -7.91
N ILE A 552 -4.76 30.27 -8.49
CA ILE A 552 -4.24 29.02 -7.91
C ILE A 552 -3.40 29.39 -6.67
N VAL A 553 -3.83 28.92 -5.51
CA VAL A 553 -3.08 29.06 -4.26
C VAL A 553 -2.20 27.81 -4.10
N PRO A 554 -0.87 27.98 -3.93
CA PRO A 554 0.01 26.83 -3.76
C PRO A 554 -0.34 26.06 -2.49
N PRO A 555 -0.17 24.74 -2.49
CA PRO A 555 -0.42 23.94 -1.31
C PRO A 555 0.53 24.34 -0.17
N THR A 556 -0.03 24.41 1.03
CA THR A 556 0.75 24.74 2.23
C THR A 556 1.65 23.56 2.59
N VAL A 557 2.95 23.84 2.74
CA VAL A 557 3.87 22.81 3.24
C VAL A 557 3.71 22.67 4.75
N ARG A 558 3.17 21.54 5.15
CA ARG A 558 2.94 21.19 6.55
C ARG A 558 4.20 20.61 7.18
N ARG A 559 4.43 20.87 8.44
CA ARG A 559 5.59 20.39 9.19
C ARG A 559 5.16 19.80 10.52
N ILE A 560 5.71 18.62 10.82
CA ILE A 560 5.48 17.93 12.07
C ILE A 560 6.82 17.63 12.75
N THR A 561 6.81 17.70 14.07
CA THR A 561 7.88 17.15 14.90
C THR A 561 7.33 15.98 15.68
N GLN A 562 8.02 14.84 15.62
CA GLN A 562 7.65 13.61 16.31
C GLN A 562 8.76 13.12 17.22
N SER A 563 8.38 12.56 18.36
CA SER A 563 9.25 11.88 19.31
C SER A 563 8.63 10.55 19.70
N ASP A 564 9.42 9.49 19.72
CA ASP A 564 9.01 8.13 20.08
C ASP A 564 9.96 7.53 21.11
N LEU A 565 9.41 6.82 22.07
CA LEU A 565 10.14 5.99 23.03
C LEU A 565 9.51 4.61 23.06
N SER A 566 10.25 3.56 22.75
CA SER A 566 9.74 2.19 22.82
C SER A 566 10.64 1.27 23.60
N PHE A 567 10.04 0.41 24.40
CA PHE A 567 10.69 -0.68 25.09
C PHE A 567 10.09 -2.01 24.65
N GLU A 568 10.93 -2.93 24.21
CA GLU A 568 10.56 -4.27 23.76
C GLU A 568 11.27 -5.33 24.57
N ARG A 569 10.55 -6.35 24.99
CA ARG A 569 11.06 -7.47 25.77
C ARG A 569 10.58 -8.80 25.22
N LEU A 570 11.52 -9.71 24.95
CA LEU A 570 11.26 -11.10 24.71
C LEU A 570 10.97 -11.81 26.03
N LEU A 571 9.81 -12.42 26.09
CA LEU A 571 9.34 -13.17 27.25
C LEU A 571 9.52 -14.69 27.00
N PRO A 572 9.46 -15.53 28.06
CA PRO A 572 9.47 -16.97 27.91
C PRO A 572 8.39 -17.45 26.94
N HIS A 573 8.63 -18.61 26.34
CA HIS A 573 7.68 -19.24 25.42
C HIS A 573 7.41 -18.45 24.13
N GLY A 574 8.32 -17.58 23.67
CA GLY A 574 8.21 -16.86 22.38
C GLY A 574 7.18 -15.73 22.38
N TRP A 575 6.83 -15.18 23.53
CA TRP A 575 6.08 -13.94 23.63
C TRP A 575 7.00 -12.74 23.49
N THR A 576 6.49 -11.69 22.86
CA THR A 576 7.15 -10.38 22.80
C THR A 576 6.21 -9.33 23.36
N ALA A 577 6.62 -8.65 24.41
CA ALA A 577 5.94 -7.47 24.95
C ALA A 577 6.60 -6.21 24.45
N ARG A 578 5.81 -5.22 24.03
CA ARG A 578 6.27 -3.90 23.63
C ARG A 578 5.39 -2.82 24.27
N ALA A 579 6.04 -1.79 24.78
CA ALA A 579 5.42 -0.55 25.22
C ALA A 579 6.03 0.60 24.44
N GLU A 580 5.21 1.51 23.92
CA GLU A 580 5.69 2.66 23.14
C GLU A 580 4.88 3.91 23.50
N GLY A 581 5.56 5.03 23.75
CA GLY A 581 4.97 6.33 23.90
C GLY A 581 5.38 7.22 22.73
N TYR A 582 4.47 8.05 22.24
CA TYR A 582 4.74 8.99 21.16
C TYR A 582 4.12 10.36 21.40
N TYR A 583 4.74 11.36 20.81
CA TYR A 583 4.24 12.73 20.78
C TYR A 583 4.53 13.35 19.42
N LYS A 584 3.48 13.86 18.75
CA LYS A 584 3.53 14.57 17.46
C LYS A 584 2.99 15.99 17.67
N ASN A 585 3.67 16.97 17.10
CA ASN A 585 3.24 18.36 17.14
C ASN A 585 3.39 18.97 15.75
N GLU A 586 2.30 19.54 15.26
CA GLU A 586 2.25 20.29 14.00
C GLU A 586 2.00 21.77 14.32
N GLY A 587 2.83 22.63 13.79
CA GLY A 587 2.76 24.07 14.02
C GLY A 587 2.38 24.89 12.80
N THR A 588 2.08 24.24 11.67
CA THR A 588 1.72 24.93 10.43
C THR A 588 0.22 25.11 10.32
N PRO A 589 -0.29 26.33 10.13
CA PRO A 589 -1.72 26.55 9.87
C PRO A 589 -2.16 25.80 8.62
N TYR A 590 -3.24 25.06 8.73
CA TYR A 590 -3.79 24.26 7.66
C TYR A 590 -5.31 24.34 7.62
N SER A 591 -5.85 24.76 6.48
CA SER A 591 -7.29 24.75 6.24
C SER A 591 -7.67 23.41 5.61
N LYS A 592 -8.70 22.79 6.11
CA LYS A 592 -9.18 21.48 5.65
C LYS A 592 -10.70 21.44 5.60
N SER A 593 -11.22 20.63 4.68
CA SER A 593 -12.62 20.23 4.72
C SER A 593 -12.79 19.09 5.72
N THR A 594 -13.89 19.09 6.45
CA THR A 594 -14.26 18.02 7.38
C THR A 594 -15.78 17.84 7.37
N TYR A 595 -16.21 16.61 7.58
CA TYR A 595 -17.63 16.34 7.83
C TYR A 595 -17.96 16.51 9.29
N VAL A 596 -19.12 17.04 9.57
CA VAL A 596 -19.53 17.30 10.95
C VAL A 596 -20.35 16.17 11.55
N PHE A 597 -21.11 15.40 10.76
CA PHE A 597 -21.89 14.27 11.27
C PHE A 597 -21.97 13.04 10.34
N SER A 598 -21.77 13.18 9.04
CA SER A 598 -21.78 12.03 8.11
C SER A 598 -20.56 12.04 7.18
N PRO A 599 -19.63 11.11 7.32
CA PRO A 599 -18.51 10.98 6.38
C PRO A 599 -18.90 10.31 5.06
N PHE A 600 -20.15 9.83 4.91
CA PHE A 600 -20.67 9.13 3.74
C PHE A 600 -21.45 10.04 2.78
N ALA A 601 -20.87 11.16 2.40
CA ALA A 601 -21.49 12.00 1.38
C ALA A 601 -21.09 11.51 -0.02
N LEU A 602 -22.08 11.15 -0.85
CA LEU A 602 -21.83 10.77 -2.25
C LEU A 602 -21.34 11.95 -3.08
N LEU A 603 -21.81 13.14 -2.77
CA LEU A 603 -21.46 14.41 -3.38
C LEU A 603 -20.96 15.36 -2.29
N PRO A 604 -19.69 15.23 -1.86
CA PRO A 604 -19.15 16.02 -0.76
C PRO A 604 -19.27 17.53 -0.96
N GLU A 605 -19.13 17.98 -2.19
CA GLU A 605 -19.20 19.40 -2.60
C GLU A 605 -20.61 19.98 -2.40
N LEU A 606 -21.61 19.12 -2.46
CA LEU A 606 -23.03 19.46 -2.29
C LEU A 606 -23.57 19.10 -0.90
N ALA A 607 -22.72 18.54 -0.02
CA ALA A 607 -23.16 18.08 1.30
C ALA A 607 -23.29 19.24 2.31
N VAL A 608 -24.40 19.32 3.01
CA VAL A 608 -24.67 20.35 4.04
C VAL A 608 -23.74 20.26 5.24
N ASP A 609 -23.17 19.09 5.49
CA ASP A 609 -22.34 18.80 6.65
C ASP A 609 -20.82 18.86 6.37
N ARG A 610 -20.42 19.28 5.18
CA ARG A 610 -19.01 19.53 4.85
C ARG A 610 -18.65 20.99 5.12
N ILE A 611 -17.79 21.21 6.09
CA ILE A 611 -17.35 22.54 6.47
C ILE A 611 -15.84 22.68 6.33
N HIS A 612 -15.38 23.91 6.08
CA HIS A 612 -13.96 24.23 6.09
C HIS A 612 -13.55 24.73 7.47
N VAL A 613 -12.49 24.16 8.02
CA VAL A 613 -11.93 24.55 9.30
C VAL A 613 -10.45 24.89 9.15
N LEU A 614 -10.01 25.96 9.80
CA LEU A 614 -8.62 26.34 9.89
C LEU A 614 -8.05 25.85 11.22
N SER A 615 -7.19 24.83 11.15
CA SER A 615 -6.37 24.42 12.28
C SER A 615 -5.05 25.18 12.26
N THR A 616 -4.71 25.86 13.35
CA THR A 616 -3.45 26.59 13.45
C THR A 616 -2.33 25.77 14.08
N ARG A 617 -2.66 24.73 14.83
CA ARG A 617 -1.73 23.78 15.46
C ARG A 617 -2.43 22.45 15.65
N SER A 618 -1.67 21.36 15.71
CA SER A 618 -2.21 20.04 16.03
C SER A 618 -1.31 19.32 17.02
N ARG A 619 -1.88 18.49 17.89
CA ARG A 619 -1.17 17.62 18.83
C ARG A 619 -1.75 16.23 18.77
N MET A 620 -0.87 15.25 18.64
CA MET A 620 -1.23 13.84 18.67
C MET A 620 -0.26 13.13 19.60
N TYR A 621 -0.77 12.41 20.59
CA TYR A 621 0.05 11.72 21.56
C TYR A 621 -0.64 10.49 22.11
N GLY A 622 0.15 9.52 22.57
CA GLY A 622 -0.43 8.30 23.12
C GLY A 622 0.60 7.33 23.66
N VAL A 623 0.07 6.23 24.19
CA VAL A 623 0.80 5.07 24.67
C VAL A 623 0.21 3.82 24.04
N GLU A 624 1.07 2.98 23.50
CA GLU A 624 0.75 1.73 22.83
C GLU A 624 1.37 0.57 23.62
N LEU A 625 0.57 -0.39 24.00
CA LEU A 625 1.02 -1.64 24.63
C LEU A 625 0.66 -2.81 23.73
N SER A 626 1.59 -3.71 23.49
CA SER A 626 1.31 -4.90 22.71
C SER A 626 2.00 -6.13 23.25
N LEU A 627 1.33 -7.27 23.08
CA LEU A 627 1.83 -8.61 23.39
C LEU A 627 1.59 -9.49 22.17
N THR A 628 2.64 -10.06 21.61
CA THR A 628 2.59 -10.88 20.40
C THR A 628 3.22 -12.26 20.62
N THR A 629 2.70 -13.29 19.93
CA THR A 629 3.27 -14.65 20.00
C THR A 629 3.93 -15.06 18.71
N ASP A 630 4.78 -16.09 18.83
CA ASP A 630 5.45 -16.72 17.70
C ASP A 630 4.51 -17.59 16.85
N ARG A 631 4.71 -17.51 15.52
CA ARG A 631 3.99 -18.28 14.51
C ARG A 631 4.36 -19.75 14.39
N ALA A 632 5.47 -20.16 14.93
CA ALA A 632 5.89 -21.58 14.87
C ALA A 632 4.94 -22.49 15.64
N ARG A 633 4.03 -21.91 16.42
CA ARG A 633 3.07 -22.64 17.26
C ARG A 633 1.73 -22.87 16.57
N PRO A 634 0.99 -23.91 16.95
CA PRO A 634 -0.38 -24.09 16.50
C PRO A 634 -1.29 -22.89 16.81
N LEU A 635 -1.08 -22.25 17.95
CA LEU A 635 -1.77 -21.03 18.37
C LEU A 635 -0.80 -19.85 18.30
N SER A 636 -1.17 -18.82 17.57
CA SER A 636 -0.44 -17.55 17.45
C SER A 636 -1.40 -16.39 17.55
N GLY A 637 -0.92 -15.21 17.99
CA GLY A 637 -1.78 -14.05 18.06
C GLY A 637 -1.10 -12.81 18.60
N SER A 638 -1.86 -11.75 18.66
CA SER A 638 -1.48 -10.47 19.23
C SER A 638 -2.64 -9.86 19.99
N VAL A 639 -2.32 -9.12 21.03
CA VAL A 639 -3.24 -8.22 21.71
C VAL A 639 -2.55 -6.88 21.89
N SER A 640 -3.25 -5.80 21.62
CA SER A 640 -2.75 -4.46 21.89
C SER A 640 -3.81 -3.58 22.52
N TYR A 641 -3.33 -2.65 23.31
CA TYR A 641 -4.10 -1.55 23.88
C TYR A 641 -3.43 -0.23 23.52
N VAL A 642 -4.22 0.72 23.09
CA VAL A 642 -3.77 2.07 22.73
C VAL A 642 -4.59 3.07 23.49
N TRP A 643 -3.91 3.96 24.21
CA TRP A 643 -4.47 5.19 24.70
C TRP A 643 -3.90 6.35 23.89
N SER A 644 -4.76 7.19 23.28
CA SER A 644 -4.29 8.27 22.42
C SER A 644 -5.23 9.47 22.40
N ARG A 645 -4.69 10.63 21.99
CA ARG A 645 -5.46 11.84 21.70
C ARG A 645 -4.94 12.45 20.40
N ALA A 646 -5.88 12.91 19.59
CA ALA A 646 -5.62 13.65 18.36
C ALA A 646 -6.45 14.93 18.36
N LEU A 647 -5.81 16.08 18.48
CA LEU A 647 -6.42 17.38 18.71
C LEU A 647 -5.92 18.42 17.71
N ASP A 648 -6.84 19.25 17.22
CA ASP A 648 -6.57 20.44 16.43
C ASP A 648 -6.89 21.70 17.24
N TYR A 649 -6.11 22.76 17.07
CA TYR A 649 -6.39 24.05 17.68
C TYR A 649 -7.15 24.94 16.68
N ILE A 650 -8.44 25.11 16.91
CA ILE A 650 -9.40 25.76 16.03
C ILE A 650 -10.12 26.85 16.80
N ALA A 651 -10.13 28.08 16.28
CA ALA A 651 -10.83 29.22 16.87
C ALA A 651 -10.57 29.47 18.37
N GLY A 652 -9.35 29.14 18.84
CA GLY A 652 -8.98 29.38 20.26
C GLY A 652 -9.05 28.15 21.17
N ASP A 653 -9.65 27.05 20.70
CA ASP A 653 -9.86 25.84 21.49
C ASP A 653 -9.19 24.60 20.92
N TRP A 654 -8.87 23.63 21.80
CA TRP A 654 -8.43 22.30 21.40
C TRP A 654 -9.62 21.39 21.11
N VAL A 655 -9.84 21.06 19.84
CA VAL A 655 -10.95 20.26 19.34
C VAL A 655 -10.46 18.87 18.96
N PRO A 656 -11.12 17.78 19.38
CA PRO A 656 -10.78 16.43 18.91
C PRO A 656 -10.93 16.32 17.39
N ARG A 657 -10.00 15.62 16.74
CA ARG A 657 -10.15 15.22 15.33
C ARG A 657 -11.32 14.26 15.16
N ALA A 658 -11.97 14.23 14.01
CA ALA A 658 -13.11 13.35 13.74
C ALA A 658 -12.82 11.85 13.95
N TRP A 659 -11.57 11.45 13.94
CA TRP A 659 -11.08 10.07 14.19
C TRP A 659 -10.31 9.94 15.52
N ASP A 660 -10.47 10.86 16.46
CA ASP A 660 -9.85 10.75 17.78
C ASP A 660 -10.41 9.56 18.56
N GLN A 661 -9.53 8.61 18.89
CA GLN A 661 -9.84 7.38 19.61
C GLN A 661 -9.09 7.34 20.95
N PRO A 662 -9.67 7.84 22.04
CA PRO A 662 -9.02 7.81 23.34
C PRO A 662 -8.58 6.44 23.81
N ASN A 663 -9.35 5.41 23.52
CA ASN A 663 -8.99 4.03 23.87
C ASN A 663 -9.29 3.10 22.68
N ALA A 664 -8.38 2.17 22.42
CA ALA A 664 -8.59 1.09 21.47
C ALA A 664 -7.95 -0.19 21.98
N VAL A 665 -8.64 -1.31 21.78
CA VAL A 665 -8.15 -2.67 22.01
C VAL A 665 -8.23 -3.43 20.70
N LYS A 666 -7.15 -4.09 20.33
CA LYS A 666 -7.10 -4.92 19.13
C LYS A 666 -6.59 -6.31 19.50
N VAL A 667 -7.27 -7.33 19.02
CA VAL A 667 -6.96 -8.73 19.28
C VAL A 667 -6.92 -9.46 17.95
N ASP A 668 -5.92 -10.28 17.75
CA ASP A 668 -5.78 -11.16 16.60
C ASP A 668 -5.28 -12.52 17.09
N VAL A 669 -6.01 -13.58 16.77
CA VAL A 669 -5.67 -14.95 17.17
C VAL A 669 -5.86 -15.87 15.97
N ALA A 670 -4.90 -16.74 15.75
CA ALA A 670 -4.99 -17.79 14.73
C ALA A 670 -4.57 -19.14 15.32
N TRP A 671 -5.37 -20.15 15.03
CA TRP A 671 -5.12 -21.51 15.42
C TRP A 671 -5.11 -22.43 14.20
N ARG A 672 -4.20 -23.40 14.21
CA ARG A 672 -4.05 -24.38 13.14
C ARG A 672 -3.93 -25.78 13.71
N HIS A 673 -4.80 -26.68 13.25
CA HIS A 673 -4.77 -28.08 13.59
C HIS A 673 -5.06 -28.95 12.36
N GLY A 674 -4.07 -29.70 11.91
CA GLY A 674 -4.18 -30.51 10.69
C GLY A 674 -4.59 -29.68 9.47
N PRO A 675 -5.69 -30.01 8.77
CA PRO A 675 -6.19 -29.28 7.62
C PRO A 675 -7.00 -28.03 8.00
N ILE A 676 -7.38 -27.87 9.26
CA ILE A 676 -8.26 -26.79 9.72
C ILE A 676 -7.43 -25.60 10.20
N ARG A 677 -7.89 -24.42 9.83
CA ARG A 677 -7.39 -23.14 10.32
C ARG A 677 -8.57 -22.31 10.80
N VAL A 678 -8.42 -21.71 11.96
CA VAL A 678 -9.37 -20.76 12.51
C VAL A 678 -8.60 -19.51 12.87
N ALA A 679 -9.08 -18.37 12.44
CA ALA A 679 -8.54 -17.08 12.83
C ALA A 679 -9.67 -16.16 13.23
N THR A 680 -9.42 -15.29 14.20
CA THR A 680 -10.35 -14.25 14.61
C THR A 680 -9.57 -12.98 14.88
N SER A 681 -10.15 -11.86 14.51
CA SER A 681 -9.69 -10.53 14.89
C SER A 681 -10.83 -9.75 15.54
N ALA A 682 -10.50 -8.93 16.50
CA ALA A 682 -11.47 -8.05 17.13
C ALA A 682 -10.84 -6.66 17.33
N VAL A 683 -11.62 -5.65 17.05
CA VAL A 683 -11.28 -4.23 17.26
C VAL A 683 -12.38 -3.59 18.08
N TRP A 684 -12.02 -3.10 19.24
CA TRP A 684 -12.89 -2.25 20.06
C TRP A 684 -12.24 -0.88 20.22
N HIS A 685 -13.03 0.19 20.10
CA HIS A 685 -12.55 1.54 20.40
C HIS A 685 -13.65 2.48 20.87
N THR A 686 -13.24 3.55 21.54
CA THR A 686 -14.11 4.67 21.88
C THR A 686 -14.72 5.29 20.64
N GLY A 687 -16.01 5.58 20.66
CA GLY A 687 -16.73 6.20 19.54
C GLY A 687 -16.07 7.48 19.02
N TRP A 688 -16.13 7.67 17.72
CA TRP A 688 -15.56 8.82 17.03
C TRP A 688 -16.35 10.10 17.35
N PRO A 689 -15.69 11.26 17.41
CA PRO A 689 -16.35 12.55 17.56
C PRO A 689 -17.24 12.90 16.36
N TYR A 690 -18.32 13.60 16.63
CA TYR A 690 -19.15 14.24 15.61
C TYR A 690 -19.74 15.53 16.17
N THR A 691 -20.32 16.34 15.29
CA THR A 691 -20.94 17.61 15.61
C THR A 691 -22.46 17.50 15.45
N PRO A 692 -23.25 17.56 16.52
CA PRO A 692 -24.70 17.55 16.41
C PRO A 692 -25.26 18.78 15.68
N LEU A 693 -26.32 18.56 14.91
CA LEU A 693 -27.15 19.64 14.38
C LEU A 693 -28.27 19.93 15.37
N LEU A 694 -28.44 21.19 15.76
CA LEU A 694 -29.43 21.65 16.73
C LEU A 694 -30.47 22.52 16.03
N ALA A 695 -31.74 22.33 16.38
CA ALA A 695 -32.86 23.16 15.94
C ALA A 695 -33.36 24.02 17.08
N SER A 696 -33.72 25.27 16.81
CA SER A 696 -34.29 26.18 17.81
C SER A 696 -35.69 25.76 18.30
N SER A 697 -36.39 24.90 17.55
CA SER A 697 -37.69 24.30 17.88
C SER A 697 -37.74 22.86 17.35
N THR A 698 -38.47 22.00 18.05
CA THR A 698 -38.68 20.60 17.63
C THR A 698 -39.63 20.47 16.44
N THR A 699 -40.56 21.43 16.29
CA THR A 699 -41.51 21.46 15.16
C THR A 699 -41.74 22.94 14.74
N TRP A 700 -42.05 23.14 13.49
CA TRP A 700 -42.35 24.48 12.93
C TRP A 700 -43.37 24.38 11.76
N THR A 701 -43.97 25.53 11.38
CA THR A 701 -45.06 25.55 10.39
C THR A 701 -44.67 26.02 9.01
N ALA A 702 -43.48 26.59 8.84
CA ALA A 702 -42.95 27.02 7.55
C ALA A 702 -41.49 26.56 7.42
N PRO A 703 -40.99 26.26 6.24
CA PRO A 703 -39.61 25.79 6.04
C PRO A 703 -38.54 26.68 6.68
N SER A 704 -38.73 28.00 6.68
CA SER A 704 -37.85 29.00 7.33
C SER A 704 -38.19 29.32 8.77
N GLY A 705 -39.17 28.61 9.38
CA GLY A 705 -39.68 28.91 10.75
C GLY A 705 -38.81 28.38 11.87
N VAL A 706 -37.61 27.85 11.61
CA VAL A 706 -36.67 27.33 12.58
C VAL A 706 -35.27 27.78 12.24
N ALA A 707 -34.47 28.08 13.26
CA ALA A 707 -33.03 28.27 13.08
C ALA A 707 -32.31 26.96 13.39
N LEU A 708 -31.50 26.54 12.47
CA LEU A 708 -30.56 25.43 12.64
C LEU A 708 -29.16 25.95 12.94
N ARG A 709 -28.42 25.27 13.79
CA ARG A 709 -27.02 25.57 14.09
C ARG A 709 -26.25 24.30 14.38
N PHE A 710 -24.99 24.30 14.08
CA PHE A 710 -24.10 23.24 14.56
C PHE A 710 -23.81 23.46 16.05
N ALA A 711 -23.74 22.36 16.79
CA ALA A 711 -23.13 22.36 18.12
C ALA A 711 -21.62 22.70 18.00
N PRO A 712 -20.88 22.91 19.09
CA PRO A 712 -19.44 23.04 19.02
C PRO A 712 -18.82 21.85 18.28
N LEU A 713 -17.83 22.12 17.44
CA LEU A 713 -17.21 21.12 16.55
C LEU A 713 -16.72 19.91 17.33
N ASN A 714 -17.13 18.71 16.90
CA ASN A 714 -16.75 17.42 17.47
C ASN A 714 -17.03 17.31 19.00
N SER A 715 -18.10 17.98 19.46
CA SER A 715 -18.48 18.03 20.88
C SER A 715 -19.17 16.78 21.40
N ALA A 716 -19.69 15.93 20.54
CA ALA A 716 -20.32 14.66 20.87
C ALA A 716 -19.53 13.47 20.31
N ARG A 717 -19.86 12.27 20.80
CA ARG A 717 -19.25 11.03 20.29
C ARG A 717 -20.33 10.02 19.88
N LEU A 718 -20.05 9.28 18.82
CA LEU A 718 -20.80 8.08 18.45
C LEU A 718 -20.68 7.02 19.56
N GLY A 719 -21.48 5.98 19.51
CA GLY A 719 -21.31 4.80 20.38
C GLY A 719 -19.94 4.16 20.21
N ASN A 720 -19.48 3.43 21.23
CA ASN A 720 -18.24 2.67 21.11
C ASN A 720 -18.34 1.67 19.96
N PHE A 721 -17.28 1.54 19.23
CA PHE A 721 -17.15 0.60 18.12
C PHE A 721 -16.70 -0.77 18.64
N LEU A 722 -17.30 -1.84 18.10
CA LEU A 722 -16.83 -3.20 18.25
C LEU A 722 -17.05 -3.92 16.92
N SER A 723 -16.00 -4.46 16.35
CA SER A 723 -16.07 -5.42 15.26
C SER A 723 -15.30 -6.67 15.65
N MET A 724 -15.84 -7.83 15.35
CA MET A 724 -15.20 -9.11 15.57
C MET A 724 -15.35 -9.94 14.28
N ASP A 725 -14.24 -10.21 13.63
CA ASP A 725 -14.21 -10.98 12.39
C ASP A 725 -13.62 -12.35 12.62
N ALA A 726 -14.11 -13.34 11.89
CA ALA A 726 -13.62 -14.71 11.99
C ALA A 726 -13.43 -15.32 10.59
N ARG A 727 -12.40 -16.15 10.45
CA ARG A 727 -12.18 -16.99 9.27
C ARG A 727 -12.00 -18.43 9.70
N ILE A 728 -12.76 -19.33 9.09
CA ILE A 728 -12.61 -20.77 9.21
C ILE A 728 -12.21 -21.30 7.83
N GLY A 729 -11.06 -21.95 7.75
CA GLY A 729 -10.53 -22.52 6.52
C GLY A 729 -10.24 -24.01 6.64
N TRP A 730 -10.58 -24.75 5.60
CA TRP A 730 -10.22 -26.15 5.44
C TRP A 730 -9.32 -26.29 4.22
N GLN A 731 -8.21 -27.06 4.35
CA GLN A 731 -7.23 -27.26 3.30
C GLN A 731 -7.14 -28.72 2.90
N HIS A 732 -7.12 -28.97 1.59
CA HIS A 732 -6.96 -30.31 1.03
C HIS A 732 -5.96 -30.28 -0.12
N ARG A 733 -5.11 -31.29 -0.22
CA ARG A 733 -4.21 -31.46 -1.38
C ARG A 733 -5.03 -31.92 -2.59
N LEU A 734 -4.98 -31.15 -3.66
CA LEU A 734 -5.66 -31.45 -4.92
C LEU A 734 -4.62 -31.45 -6.05
N GLY A 735 -4.26 -32.63 -6.54
CA GLY A 735 -3.21 -32.80 -7.50
C GLY A 735 -1.86 -32.30 -6.99
N ARG A 736 -1.25 -31.37 -7.72
CA ARG A 736 0.01 -30.70 -7.34
C ARG A 736 -0.19 -29.48 -6.44
N GLY A 737 -1.43 -29.02 -6.27
CA GLY A 737 -1.77 -27.83 -5.51
C GLY A 737 -2.49 -28.16 -4.20
N VAL A 738 -2.89 -27.09 -3.51
CA VAL A 738 -3.70 -27.12 -2.29
C VAL A 738 -4.97 -26.32 -2.54
N LEU A 739 -6.10 -26.98 -2.40
CA LEU A 739 -7.41 -26.35 -2.36
C LEU A 739 -7.70 -25.92 -0.92
N GLN A 740 -8.15 -24.71 -0.75
CA GLN A 740 -8.66 -24.17 0.50
C GLN A 740 -10.09 -23.69 0.29
N ALA A 741 -11.01 -24.24 1.07
CA ALA A 741 -12.34 -23.67 1.23
C ALA A 741 -12.34 -22.83 2.52
N PHE A 742 -12.97 -21.69 2.52
CA PHE A 742 -13.04 -20.82 3.70
C PHE A 742 -14.41 -20.15 3.84
N LEU A 743 -14.77 -19.89 5.08
CA LEU A 743 -15.86 -19.03 5.49
C LEU A 743 -15.27 -17.87 6.28
N ASP A 744 -15.51 -16.67 5.80
CA ASP A 744 -15.30 -15.44 6.54
C ASP A 744 -16.63 -14.98 7.13
N VAL A 745 -16.60 -14.53 8.35
CA VAL A 745 -17.76 -13.92 9.01
C VAL A 745 -17.31 -12.56 9.51
N TYR A 746 -17.89 -11.51 8.95
CA TYR A 746 -17.67 -10.13 9.39
C TYR A 746 -18.66 -9.79 10.45
N ASP A 747 -18.22 -9.00 11.43
CA ASP A 747 -18.96 -8.61 12.62
C ASP A 747 -19.71 -9.79 13.25
N LEU A 748 -18.97 -10.84 13.61
CA LEU A 748 -19.51 -12.03 14.27
C LEU A 748 -20.30 -11.69 15.55
N ALA A 749 -20.02 -10.55 16.16
CA ALA A 749 -20.72 -10.06 17.35
C ALA A 749 -22.06 -9.40 17.00
N ASP A 750 -22.38 -9.16 15.72
CA ASP A 750 -23.56 -8.45 15.23
C ASP A 750 -23.83 -7.13 16.01
N SER A 751 -22.80 -6.34 16.12
CA SER A 751 -22.72 -5.27 17.12
C SER A 751 -23.57 -4.04 16.79
N HIS A 752 -24.12 -3.93 15.58
CA HIS A 752 -24.97 -2.84 15.09
C HIS A 752 -24.40 -1.45 15.40
N VAL A 753 -23.08 -1.30 15.26
CA VAL A 753 -22.38 -0.05 15.57
C VAL A 753 -22.79 1.05 14.61
N THR A 754 -23.19 2.20 15.16
CA THR A 754 -23.51 3.38 14.36
C THR A 754 -22.25 3.93 13.68
N CYS A 755 -22.27 3.99 12.34
CA CYS A 755 -21.19 4.62 11.55
C CYS A 755 -21.33 6.14 11.50
N CYS A 756 -22.55 6.58 11.34
CA CYS A 756 -22.83 7.95 10.93
C CYS A 756 -24.24 8.37 11.30
N ARG A 757 -24.44 9.67 11.29
CA ARG A 757 -25.75 10.29 11.49
C ARG A 757 -26.08 11.10 10.24
N SER A 758 -27.37 11.17 9.93
CA SER A 758 -27.91 12.06 8.92
C SER A 758 -29.11 12.80 9.48
N TYR A 759 -29.40 13.93 8.91
CA TYR A 759 -30.51 14.78 9.31
C TYR A 759 -31.38 15.08 8.09
N ALA A 760 -32.66 14.92 8.22
CA ALA A 760 -33.64 15.23 7.20
C ALA A 760 -34.77 16.09 7.77
N VAL A 761 -35.36 16.90 6.91
CA VAL A 761 -36.58 17.65 7.26
C VAL A 761 -37.77 16.89 6.73
N THR A 762 -38.67 16.49 7.63
CA THR A 762 -39.90 15.82 7.24
C THR A 762 -41.11 16.73 7.51
N ARG A 763 -42.11 16.65 6.63
CA ARG A 763 -43.40 17.34 6.77
C ARG A 763 -44.50 16.36 7.15
N SER A 764 -45.18 16.61 8.25
CA SER A 764 -46.34 15.83 8.66
C SER A 764 -47.55 16.11 7.79
N ALA A 765 -48.58 15.23 7.81
CA ALA A 765 -49.85 15.44 7.16
C ALA A 765 -50.57 16.71 7.67
N SER A 766 -50.32 17.15 8.89
CA SER A 766 -50.85 18.41 9.46
C SER A 766 -50.12 19.67 8.97
N GLY A 767 -49.13 19.55 8.08
CA GLY A 767 -48.33 20.65 7.55
C GLY A 767 -47.21 21.13 8.45
N THR A 768 -46.92 20.44 9.57
CA THR A 768 -45.82 20.74 10.48
C THR A 768 -44.52 20.11 10.02
N TYR A 769 -43.43 20.86 10.09
CA TYR A 769 -42.08 20.37 9.80
C TYR A 769 -41.36 19.94 11.09
N ARG A 770 -40.46 19.00 10.98
CA ARG A 770 -39.55 18.57 12.03
C ARG A 770 -38.21 18.13 11.49
N LEU A 771 -37.16 18.34 12.26
CA LEU A 771 -35.85 17.75 12.00
C LEU A 771 -35.84 16.31 12.52
N VAL A 772 -35.49 15.38 11.66
CA VAL A 772 -35.36 13.97 12.00
C VAL A 772 -33.92 13.57 11.89
N GLU A 773 -33.37 13.03 12.97
CA GLU A 773 -32.06 12.38 12.97
C GLU A 773 -32.24 10.91 12.68
N SER A 774 -31.46 10.40 11.74
CA SER A 774 -31.34 8.97 11.46
C SER A 774 -29.92 8.49 11.74
N ARG A 775 -29.77 7.19 12.04
CA ARG A 775 -28.51 6.55 12.34
C ARG A 775 -28.34 5.37 11.39
N SER A 776 -27.20 5.32 10.73
CA SER A 776 -26.85 4.19 9.87
C SER A 776 -25.86 3.28 10.59
N PRO A 777 -26.08 1.95 10.62
CA PRO A 777 -25.10 1.03 11.18
C PRO A 777 -23.95 0.80 10.18
N TRP A 778 -22.84 0.31 10.70
CA TRP A 778 -21.82 -0.37 9.90
C TRP A 778 -22.34 -1.72 9.41
N LEU A 779 -21.52 -2.43 8.64
CA LEU A 779 -21.79 -3.80 8.21
C LEU A 779 -22.15 -4.66 9.43
N ASN A 780 -23.32 -5.30 9.38
CA ASN A 780 -23.75 -6.27 10.38
C ASN A 780 -23.13 -7.63 10.08
N LEU A 781 -23.49 -8.67 10.84
CA LEU A 781 -23.04 -10.03 10.62
C LEU A 781 -23.17 -10.43 9.15
N THR A 782 -22.04 -10.61 8.49
CA THR A 782 -21.98 -10.89 7.04
C THR A 782 -21.07 -12.10 6.79
N PRO A 783 -21.65 -13.25 6.42
CA PRO A 783 -20.87 -14.41 6.02
C PRO A 783 -20.43 -14.29 4.55
N ILE A 784 -19.19 -14.68 4.26
CA ILE A 784 -18.60 -14.75 2.92
C ILE A 784 -17.98 -16.13 2.72
N LEU A 785 -18.44 -16.85 1.73
CA LEU A 785 -17.86 -18.13 1.33
C LEU A 785 -16.83 -17.92 0.23
N GLY A 786 -15.77 -18.69 0.26
CA GLY A 786 -14.76 -18.64 -0.78
C GLY A 786 -13.96 -19.91 -0.93
N VAL A 787 -13.35 -20.01 -2.09
CA VAL A 787 -12.42 -21.07 -2.44
C VAL A 787 -11.14 -20.46 -3.00
N ARG A 788 -10.02 -21.08 -2.63
CA ARG A 788 -8.70 -20.72 -3.15
C ARG A 788 -7.94 -21.97 -3.53
N TRP A 789 -7.34 -21.98 -4.69
CA TRP A 789 -6.43 -23.04 -5.11
C TRP A 789 -5.05 -22.45 -5.40
N HIS A 790 -4.02 -23.00 -4.78
CA HIS A 790 -2.65 -22.57 -5.03
C HIS A 790 -1.73 -23.77 -5.30
N TYR A 791 -0.81 -23.56 -6.27
CA TYR A 791 0.19 -24.53 -6.77
C TYR A 791 1.59 -23.98 -6.61
#